data_f02586420dbccc4e3478b3caeb69e966
#
_entry.id   f02586420dbccc4e3478b3caeb69e966
#
_cell.length_a   1.000
_cell.length_b   1.000
_cell.length_c   1.000
_cell.angle_alpha   90.00
_cell.angle_beta   90.00
_cell.angle_gamma   90.00
#
_symmetry.space_group_name_H-M   'P 1'
#
loop_
_entity.id
_entity.type
_entity.pdbx_description
1 polymer ?
#
loop_
_entity_poly.entity_id
_entity_poly.type
_entity_poly.pdbx_seq_one_letter_code
_entity_poly.pdbx_strand_id
1 'polypeptide(L)'
;MRPIHRVTSRVVPSFSSPIAPQRSWVSPFGAALKICSQAKALGLCFAFGLTVQAADPLPKAIDLFPAQTQAFVALPNSETFLAQWGKTQLGLLAADERMKDFWSSQKEELQKRFASAGWQMSFKLEDLENVCSGQAAVGLISRPDLTSKPFSLAVVIDVAERDEVLAKFLARVDEEMKAQKGTVETIESNGLQIKHYNVPKAASDARPRDTFIAVSKNQLFLADDLISIEEFAKAQSEPREDSLAKSSLYTRVQERIDRDEHPIEIEYFVQPLGIGKLLRSISGKKGKSQVDILKLLEEQGFGAILAAAGSVQLAKEDLDMHHQGFILREEELPESVQILDFPNQTALVPPAWVASNSASVMGFSWNFSEAFPKLRGIVNAYIGGEQFDRIIDEIKADPSGPQIDIRKEILPFIGQEFYAVTEIIEPITPESKRSLICIKLNDPENKLYGVLNRFSKSEPDATIEDVGDYRIWKFSNEEEEEEVIEFSTGGDSNSDDEEEDEKPLLNKWAVCIVKDHFVFASNPDSLYKVIENATNESIQGDFEKQESVQSIRAMQAKLLSADGMSFTEVDLADRSAEMQYELFRQGILPQSRSLMAIIAERVFKTDKSKPQEIQGEKLPPYEQVKEFFTPRGMIVRTEKDGWGIDAFILGKKK
;
A
#
# COMPACT_ATOMS: atom_id res chain seq x y z
N MET A 1 -47.09 35.82 11.33
CA MET A 1 -46.90 34.49 10.73
C MET A 1 -45.59 34.55 9.98
N ARG A 2 -44.52 34.14 10.60
CA ARG A 2 -43.19 34.03 9.98
C ARG A 2 -42.96 32.58 9.61
N PRO A 3 -42.38 32.24 8.46
CA PRO A 3 -42.13 30.85 8.09
C PRO A 3 -41.02 30.29 8.97
N ILE A 4 -41.22 29.12 9.45
CA ILE A 4 -40.29 28.28 10.21
C ILE A 4 -39.17 27.88 9.25
N HIS A 5 -37.97 28.29 9.58
CA HIS A 5 -36.76 27.85 8.85
C HIS A 5 -36.65 26.33 8.85
N ARG A 6 -36.44 25.81 7.67
CA ARG A 6 -35.87 24.49 7.45
C ARG A 6 -34.61 24.35 8.29
N VAL A 7 -34.65 23.51 9.27
CA VAL A 7 -33.45 22.91 9.83
C VAL A 7 -33.06 21.85 8.79
N THR A 8 -32.18 22.25 7.92
CA THR A 8 -31.53 21.36 6.97
C THR A 8 -30.91 20.19 7.71
N SER A 9 -31.22 19.04 7.21
CA SER A 9 -30.64 17.73 7.41
C SER A 9 -29.10 17.71 7.38
N ARG A 10 -28.47 18.16 8.44
CA ARG A 10 -27.00 18.28 8.56
C ARG A 10 -26.39 17.29 9.52
N VAL A 11 -26.83 16.07 9.59
CA VAL A 11 -26.07 14.99 10.24
C VAL A 11 -26.70 13.63 9.91
N VAL A 12 -26.60 13.23 8.67
CA VAL A 12 -26.43 11.80 8.38
C VAL A 12 -25.03 11.70 7.80
N PRO A 13 -24.02 11.30 8.57
CA PRO A 13 -22.85 10.75 7.93
C PRO A 13 -23.37 9.58 7.11
N SER A 14 -23.30 9.70 5.79
CA SER A 14 -23.64 8.60 4.92
C SER A 14 -22.82 7.40 5.39
N PHE A 15 -23.48 6.47 6.09
CA PHE A 15 -22.94 5.16 6.43
C PHE A 15 -22.84 4.30 5.16
N SER A 16 -22.31 4.87 4.12
CA SER A 16 -21.86 4.18 2.93
C SER A 16 -20.35 4.02 2.94
N SER A 17 -19.74 3.85 4.13
CA SER A 17 -18.43 3.26 4.17
C SER A 17 -18.64 1.76 4.25
N PRO A 18 -18.57 1.02 3.13
CA PRO A 18 -18.15 -0.36 3.26
C PRO A 18 -16.80 -0.25 3.95
N ILE A 19 -16.69 -0.95 5.06
CA ILE A 19 -15.44 -1.15 5.79
C ILE A 19 -14.38 -1.37 4.73
N ALA A 20 -13.46 -0.45 4.66
CA ALA A 20 -12.41 -0.51 3.68
C ALA A 20 -11.72 -1.88 3.81
N PRO A 21 -11.77 -2.73 2.82
CA PRO A 21 -10.63 -3.57 2.60
C PRO A 21 -9.56 -2.57 2.20
N GLN A 22 -8.70 -2.28 3.17
CA GLN A 22 -7.37 -1.73 3.03
C GLN A 22 -7.16 -0.87 1.75
N ARG A 23 -6.55 0.30 1.96
CA ARG A 23 -5.65 0.83 0.94
C ARG A 23 -5.22 -0.37 0.13
N SER A 24 -5.32 -0.28 -1.23
CA SER A 24 -4.43 -1.16 -1.94
C SER A 24 -3.21 -1.12 -1.05
N TRP A 25 -3.08 -2.15 -0.25
CA TRP A 25 -1.82 -2.35 0.37
C TRP A 25 -0.92 -2.12 -0.82
N VAL A 26 -0.37 -0.89 -0.90
CA VAL A 26 0.89 -0.77 -1.57
C VAL A 26 1.64 -1.72 -0.67
N SER A 27 1.44 -2.96 -1.05
CA SER A 27 2.21 -4.07 -0.56
C SER A 27 3.58 -3.48 -0.41
N PRO A 28 4.35 -3.77 0.63
CA PRO A 28 5.78 -3.44 0.61
C PRO A 28 6.37 -3.68 -0.78
N PHE A 29 5.73 -4.51 -1.59
CA PHE A 29 5.81 -4.63 -3.03
C PHE A 29 5.71 -3.33 -3.83
N GLY A 30 4.80 -2.44 -3.57
CA GLY A 30 4.73 -1.19 -4.33
C GLY A 30 5.88 -0.24 -3.97
N ALA A 31 6.42 -0.32 -2.77
CA ALA A 31 7.66 0.40 -2.41
C ALA A 31 8.89 -0.34 -2.96
N ALA A 32 8.94 -1.67 -2.88
CA ALA A 32 10.00 -2.47 -3.48
C ALA A 32 9.95 -2.41 -5.02
N LEU A 33 8.77 -2.44 -5.66
CA LEU A 33 8.63 -2.22 -7.11
C LEU A 33 9.01 -0.79 -7.53
N LYS A 34 8.75 0.23 -6.69
CA LYS A 34 9.28 1.57 -6.96
C LYS A 34 10.81 1.62 -6.88
N ILE A 35 11.42 0.81 -6.03
CA ILE A 35 12.89 0.66 -5.97
C ILE A 35 13.37 -0.19 -7.14
N CYS A 36 12.70 -1.28 -7.47
CA CYS A 36 13.09 -2.23 -8.52
C CYS A 36 12.83 -1.73 -9.95
N SER A 37 11.84 -0.85 -10.20
CA SER A 37 11.62 -0.28 -11.55
C SER A 37 12.76 0.62 -12.02
N GLN A 38 13.77 0.87 -11.19
CA GLN A 38 14.89 1.75 -11.49
C GLN A 38 16.22 1.03 -11.78
N ALA A 39 16.27 -0.31 -11.58
CA ALA A 39 17.47 -1.11 -11.84
C ALA A 39 17.61 -1.47 -13.32
N LYS A 40 17.97 -0.48 -14.15
CA LYS A 40 18.33 -0.70 -15.53
C LYS A 40 19.64 -0.03 -15.89
N ALA A 41 20.66 -0.73 -15.78
CA ALA A 41 21.86 -0.71 -16.66
C ALA A 41 22.97 -1.48 -15.98
N LEU A 42 23.12 -2.75 -16.22
CA LEU A 42 24.42 -3.42 -16.09
C LEU A 42 24.29 -4.90 -16.46
N GLY A 43 24.53 -5.16 -17.70
CA GLY A 43 24.99 -6.46 -18.17
C GLY A 43 26.31 -6.25 -18.87
N LEU A 44 27.28 -7.01 -18.50
CA LEU A 44 28.60 -7.33 -19.04
C LEU A 44 29.76 -6.84 -18.15
N CYS A 45 30.42 -7.81 -17.52
CA CYS A 45 31.81 -8.12 -17.83
C CYS A 45 32.32 -9.32 -17.05
N PHE A 46 33.14 -10.08 -17.69
CA PHE A 46 33.60 -11.43 -17.54
C PHE A 46 34.68 -11.71 -16.49
N ALA A 47 34.71 -12.99 -16.12
CA ALA A 47 35.64 -13.78 -15.36
C ALA A 47 37.15 -13.48 -15.56
N PHE A 48 37.85 -13.41 -14.45
CA PHE A 48 39.20 -13.94 -14.28
C PHE A 48 39.35 -14.46 -12.86
N GLY A 49 39.64 -15.73 -12.72
CA GLY A 49 39.87 -16.37 -11.43
C GLY A 49 41.23 -15.96 -10.86
N LEU A 50 41.22 -15.48 -9.63
CA LEU A 50 42.36 -15.43 -8.73
C LEU A 50 41.90 -16.01 -7.40
N THR A 51 42.66 -16.95 -6.88
CA THR A 51 42.50 -17.53 -5.53
C THR A 51 42.68 -16.43 -4.50
N VAL A 52 41.59 -15.92 -3.97
CA VAL A 52 41.63 -14.96 -2.86
C VAL A 52 41.63 -15.75 -1.56
N GLN A 53 42.55 -15.42 -0.65
CA GLN A 53 42.45 -15.80 0.75
C GLN A 53 41.09 -15.29 1.28
N ALA A 54 40.30 -16.19 1.85
CA ALA A 54 39.00 -15.83 2.41
C ALA A 54 39.21 -14.77 3.49
N ALA A 55 38.85 -13.54 3.18
CA ALA A 55 38.68 -12.49 4.18
C ALA A 55 37.59 -12.93 5.16
N ASP A 56 37.70 -12.55 6.43
CA ASP A 56 36.65 -12.77 7.40
C ASP A 56 35.33 -12.21 6.83
N PRO A 57 34.19 -12.96 6.93
CA PRO A 57 32.94 -12.50 6.38
C PRO A 57 32.53 -11.18 7.02
N LEU A 58 32.10 -10.22 6.19
CA LEU A 58 31.60 -8.93 6.68
C LEU A 58 30.36 -9.15 7.57
N PRO A 59 30.20 -8.35 8.64
CA PRO A 59 29.00 -8.44 9.47
C PRO A 59 27.77 -8.10 8.65
N LYS A 60 26.68 -8.82 8.91
CA LYS A 60 25.40 -8.53 8.26
C LYS A 60 24.87 -7.17 8.71
N ALA A 61 24.24 -6.43 7.80
CA ALA A 61 23.67 -5.13 8.12
C ALA A 61 22.70 -5.19 9.32
N ILE A 62 21.89 -6.25 9.40
CA ILE A 62 20.94 -6.46 10.51
C ILE A 62 21.62 -6.52 11.89
N ASP A 63 22.89 -6.94 11.97
CA ASP A 63 23.67 -6.99 13.19
C ASP A 63 24.28 -5.62 13.54
N LEU A 64 24.42 -4.73 12.55
CA LEU A 64 24.92 -3.37 12.73
C LEU A 64 23.85 -2.40 13.19
N PHE A 65 22.62 -2.54 12.65
CA PHE A 65 21.50 -1.68 13.02
C PHE A 65 21.03 -1.93 14.46
N PRO A 66 20.70 -0.86 15.24
CA PRO A 66 20.21 -1.01 16.60
C PRO A 66 18.78 -1.52 16.70
N ALA A 67 18.41 -2.07 17.85
CA ALA A 67 17.04 -2.53 18.13
C ALA A 67 15.97 -1.42 18.02
N GLN A 68 16.38 -0.14 18.15
CA GLN A 68 15.51 1.03 17.98
C GLN A 68 15.15 1.33 16.52
N THR A 69 15.60 0.51 15.57
CA THR A 69 15.28 0.65 14.15
C THR A 69 13.80 0.44 13.92
N GLN A 70 13.14 1.42 13.33
CA GLN A 70 11.69 1.41 13.07
C GLN A 70 11.33 0.87 11.69
N ALA A 71 12.24 1.03 10.74
CA ALA A 71 12.17 0.41 9.41
C ALA A 71 13.55 -0.04 8.99
N PHE A 72 13.60 -1.19 8.35
CA PHE A 72 14.81 -1.77 7.78
C PHE A 72 14.47 -2.49 6.49
N VAL A 73 15.26 -2.28 5.46
CA VAL A 73 15.17 -3.02 4.18
C VAL A 73 16.57 -3.36 3.75
N ALA A 74 16.82 -4.59 3.36
CA ALA A 74 18.10 -5.04 2.87
C ALA A 74 17.97 -5.89 1.60
N LEU A 75 19.00 -5.79 0.79
CA LEU A 75 19.38 -6.74 -0.25
C LEU A 75 20.53 -7.56 0.32
N PRO A 76 20.32 -8.81 0.74
CA PRO A 76 21.39 -9.63 1.30
C PRO A 76 22.56 -9.85 0.34
N ASN A 77 22.29 -9.83 -0.96
CA ASN A 77 23.31 -9.85 -2.01
C ASN A 77 22.80 -9.15 -3.27
N SER A 78 23.39 -8.02 -3.62
CA SER A 78 23.00 -7.20 -4.76
C SER A 78 23.24 -7.87 -6.11
N GLU A 79 24.29 -8.67 -6.26
CA GLU A 79 24.59 -9.38 -7.50
C GLU A 79 23.56 -10.47 -7.77
N THR A 80 23.20 -11.24 -6.72
CA THR A 80 22.13 -12.25 -6.81
C THR A 80 20.78 -11.58 -7.13
N PHE A 81 20.47 -10.47 -6.45
CA PHE A 81 19.26 -9.71 -6.72
C PHE A 81 19.17 -9.28 -8.20
N LEU A 82 20.21 -8.66 -8.74
CA LEU A 82 20.22 -8.21 -10.13
C LEU A 82 20.10 -9.37 -11.11
N ALA A 83 20.80 -10.49 -10.84
CA ALA A 83 20.74 -11.69 -11.67
C ALA A 83 19.36 -12.34 -11.68
N GLN A 84 18.65 -12.38 -10.55
CA GLN A 84 17.30 -12.93 -10.46
C GLN A 84 16.26 -11.93 -11.00
N TRP A 85 16.38 -10.65 -10.69
CA TRP A 85 15.52 -9.60 -11.25
C TRP A 85 15.49 -9.64 -12.79
N GLY A 86 16.66 -9.78 -13.42
CA GLY A 86 16.75 -9.88 -14.88
C GLY A 86 16.01 -11.07 -15.50
N LYS A 87 15.61 -12.06 -14.69
CA LYS A 87 14.82 -13.24 -15.13
C LYS A 87 13.33 -13.05 -14.93
N THR A 88 12.91 -12.10 -14.09
CA THR A 88 11.49 -11.82 -13.85
C THR A 88 10.84 -11.16 -15.06
N GLN A 89 9.51 -11.28 -15.20
CA GLN A 89 8.77 -10.64 -16.29
C GLN A 89 8.93 -9.11 -16.26
N LEU A 90 8.90 -8.52 -15.06
CA LEU A 90 9.13 -7.07 -14.91
C LEU A 90 10.58 -6.67 -15.23
N GLY A 91 11.54 -7.51 -14.87
CA GLY A 91 12.94 -7.31 -15.26
C GLY A 91 13.14 -7.39 -16.79
N LEU A 92 12.48 -8.36 -17.43
CA LEU A 92 12.47 -8.52 -18.88
C LEU A 92 11.79 -7.33 -19.57
N LEU A 93 10.61 -6.91 -19.10
CA LEU A 93 9.94 -5.68 -19.58
C LEU A 93 10.86 -4.48 -19.43
N ALA A 94 11.46 -4.36 -18.26
CA ALA A 94 12.40 -3.28 -17.99
C ALA A 94 13.58 -3.28 -18.95
N ALA A 95 14.05 -4.41 -19.47
CA ALA A 95 15.13 -4.53 -20.45
C ALA A 95 14.65 -4.47 -21.91
N ASP A 96 13.34 -4.48 -22.16
CA ASP A 96 12.78 -4.49 -23.50
C ASP A 96 13.08 -3.20 -24.29
N GLU A 97 13.38 -3.33 -25.56
CA GLU A 97 13.67 -2.21 -26.47
C GLU A 97 12.52 -1.19 -26.52
N ARG A 98 11.27 -1.65 -26.40
CA ARG A 98 10.07 -0.80 -26.39
C ARG A 98 10.05 0.19 -25.22
N MET A 99 10.75 -0.11 -24.12
CA MET A 99 10.85 0.74 -22.94
C MET A 99 11.99 1.76 -23.00
N LYS A 100 12.86 1.70 -24.02
CA LYS A 100 14.08 2.51 -24.10
C LYS A 100 13.82 4.01 -24.07
N ASP A 101 12.84 4.47 -24.83
CA ASP A 101 12.52 5.90 -24.92
C ASP A 101 11.96 6.43 -23.59
N PHE A 102 11.15 5.63 -22.92
CA PHE A 102 10.66 5.96 -21.59
C PHE A 102 11.81 6.12 -20.59
N TRP A 103 12.69 5.11 -20.48
CA TRP A 103 13.81 5.17 -19.55
C TRP A 103 14.76 6.34 -19.84
N SER A 104 15.04 6.60 -21.10
CA SER A 104 15.90 7.72 -21.50
C SER A 104 15.32 9.07 -21.06
N SER A 105 13.99 9.23 -21.12
CA SER A 105 13.33 10.46 -20.70
C SER A 105 13.25 10.62 -19.19
N GLN A 106 13.17 9.49 -18.44
CA GLN A 106 12.99 9.54 -16.98
C GLN A 106 14.30 9.74 -16.22
N LYS A 107 15.43 9.45 -16.85
CA LYS A 107 16.73 9.47 -16.18
C LYS A 107 17.04 10.81 -15.49
N GLU A 108 16.80 11.93 -16.16
CA GLU A 108 17.02 13.26 -15.59
C GLU A 108 15.98 13.64 -14.53
N GLU A 109 14.72 13.27 -14.76
CA GLU A 109 13.63 13.62 -13.88
C GLU A 109 13.69 12.83 -12.56
N LEU A 110 14.02 11.55 -12.61
CA LEU A 110 14.26 10.73 -11.42
C LEU A 110 15.42 11.28 -10.58
N GLN A 111 16.49 11.75 -11.22
CA GLN A 111 17.61 12.37 -10.52
C GLN A 111 17.20 13.64 -9.76
N LYS A 112 16.40 14.53 -10.38
CA LYS A 112 15.88 15.74 -9.73
C LYS A 112 15.01 15.41 -8.52
N ARG A 113 14.27 14.32 -8.57
CA ARG A 113 13.31 13.92 -7.52
C ARG A 113 13.96 13.25 -6.32
N PHE A 114 14.97 12.42 -6.52
CA PHE A 114 15.77 11.93 -5.39
C PHE A 114 16.37 13.09 -4.60
N ALA A 115 16.81 14.13 -5.30
CA ALA A 115 17.26 15.35 -4.66
C ALA A 115 16.16 16.11 -3.89
N SER A 116 14.90 16.06 -4.35
CA SER A 116 13.77 16.80 -3.75
C SER A 116 13.02 16.01 -2.67
N ALA A 117 13.10 14.68 -2.66
CA ALA A 117 12.32 13.81 -1.75
C ALA A 117 12.82 13.81 -0.29
N GLY A 118 13.68 14.77 0.09
CA GLY A 118 14.24 14.87 1.44
C GLY A 118 15.38 13.87 1.71
N TRP A 119 15.69 13.00 0.77
CA TRP A 119 16.96 12.28 0.71
C TRP A 119 18.00 13.30 0.31
N GLN A 120 18.67 13.81 1.30
CA GLN A 120 19.58 14.96 1.15
C GLN A 120 20.94 14.56 0.61
N MET A 121 21.07 13.31 0.18
CA MET A 121 22.25 12.77 -0.45
C MET A 121 22.09 12.82 -1.97
N SER A 122 22.84 13.72 -2.61
CA SER A 122 22.82 13.93 -4.07
C SER A 122 23.67 12.90 -4.80
N PHE A 123 23.35 11.62 -4.69
CA PHE A 123 24.00 10.61 -5.52
C PHE A 123 22.96 9.81 -6.31
N LYS A 124 23.39 9.33 -7.46
CA LYS A 124 22.56 8.52 -8.32
C LYS A 124 22.50 7.09 -7.78
N LEU A 125 21.35 6.46 -7.86
CA LEU A 125 21.22 5.05 -7.50
C LEU A 125 22.19 4.16 -8.29
N GLU A 126 22.41 4.49 -9.57
CA GLU A 126 23.38 3.82 -10.46
C GLU A 126 24.82 3.86 -9.90
N ASP A 127 25.16 4.90 -9.17
CA ASP A 127 26.50 5.03 -8.57
C ASP A 127 26.66 4.07 -7.39
N LEU A 128 25.59 3.84 -6.63
CA LEU A 128 25.55 2.87 -5.54
C LEU A 128 25.54 1.43 -6.06
N GLU A 129 24.84 1.15 -7.16
CA GLU A 129 24.84 -0.17 -7.79
C GLU A 129 26.26 -0.62 -8.18
N ASN A 130 27.04 0.28 -8.77
CA ASN A 130 28.41 -0.04 -9.17
C ASN A 130 29.37 -0.21 -7.99
N VAL A 131 29.10 0.46 -6.88
CA VAL A 131 29.93 0.43 -5.67
C VAL A 131 29.62 -0.81 -4.81
N CYS A 132 28.37 -1.29 -4.84
CA CYS A 132 27.95 -2.43 -4.02
C CYS A 132 28.52 -3.74 -4.55
N SER A 133 29.20 -4.50 -3.69
CA SER A 133 29.78 -5.81 -4.00
C SER A 133 29.11 -6.98 -3.28
N GLY A 134 28.17 -6.71 -2.39
CA GLY A 134 27.51 -7.71 -1.55
C GLY A 134 26.17 -7.22 -1.05
N GLN A 135 26.03 -7.10 0.26
CA GLN A 135 24.78 -6.60 0.83
C GLN A 135 24.67 -5.07 0.71
N ALA A 136 23.42 -4.60 0.63
CA ALA A 136 23.06 -3.20 0.80
C ALA A 136 21.83 -3.10 1.71
N ALA A 137 21.85 -2.21 2.69
CA ALA A 137 20.75 -2.04 3.61
C ALA A 137 20.50 -0.57 3.92
N VAL A 138 19.23 -0.24 4.17
CA VAL A 138 18.80 1.06 4.64
C VAL A 138 17.89 0.88 5.85
N GLY A 139 18.08 1.75 6.86
CA GLY A 139 17.22 1.73 8.03
C GLY A 139 16.90 3.12 8.55
N LEU A 140 15.73 3.20 9.16
CA LEU A 140 15.25 4.38 9.85
C LEU A 140 15.29 4.11 11.35
N ILE A 141 16.22 4.77 12.03
CA ILE A 141 16.55 4.54 13.44
C ILE A 141 15.85 5.61 14.29
N SER A 142 15.17 5.23 15.34
CA SER A 142 14.65 6.17 16.33
C SER A 142 15.79 6.74 17.18
N ARG A 143 15.87 8.07 17.27
CA ARG A 143 16.91 8.82 18.00
C ARG A 143 16.27 9.87 18.91
N PRO A 144 15.60 9.47 19.99
CA PRO A 144 14.94 10.41 20.90
C PRO A 144 15.92 11.34 21.64
N ASP A 145 17.19 10.99 21.68
CA ASP A 145 18.31 11.75 22.22
C ASP A 145 18.72 12.94 21.33
N LEU A 146 18.38 12.92 20.03
CA LEU A 146 18.63 14.03 19.12
C LEU A 146 17.51 15.07 19.20
N THR A 147 17.77 16.21 19.83
CA THR A 147 16.77 17.26 20.05
C THR A 147 16.24 17.91 18.79
N SER A 148 17.04 17.96 17.73
CA SER A 148 16.67 18.59 16.45
C SER A 148 15.96 17.64 15.49
N LYS A 149 16.16 16.33 15.64
CA LYS A 149 15.70 15.31 14.70
C LYS A 149 15.65 13.94 15.40
N PRO A 150 14.47 13.49 15.86
CA PRO A 150 14.33 12.27 16.68
C PRO A 150 14.47 10.97 15.88
N PHE A 151 15.18 10.99 14.77
CA PHE A 151 15.45 9.82 13.92
C PHE A 151 16.72 10.02 13.11
N SER A 152 17.29 8.91 12.65
CA SER A 152 18.39 8.86 11.69
C SER A 152 18.02 7.95 10.53
N LEU A 153 18.33 8.39 9.32
CA LEU A 153 18.36 7.54 8.13
C LEU A 153 19.80 7.08 7.92
N ALA A 154 20.00 5.78 7.90
CA ALA A 154 21.32 5.21 7.75
C ALA A 154 21.36 4.12 6.66
N VAL A 155 22.49 4.01 5.98
CA VAL A 155 22.74 3.06 4.89
C VAL A 155 24.06 2.34 5.14
N VAL A 156 24.07 1.04 4.88
CA VAL A 156 25.25 0.17 4.93
C VAL A 156 25.39 -0.54 3.60
N ILE A 157 26.58 -0.52 2.99
CA ILE A 157 26.84 -1.14 1.69
C ILE A 157 28.20 -1.86 1.75
N ASP A 158 28.25 -3.10 1.33
CA ASP A 158 29.49 -3.83 1.13
C ASP A 158 30.20 -3.33 -0.14
N VAL A 159 31.49 -3.01 -0.01
CA VAL A 159 32.29 -2.39 -1.08
C VAL A 159 33.62 -3.13 -1.32
N ALA A 160 33.70 -4.40 -0.93
CA ALA A 160 34.90 -5.21 -1.15
C ALA A 160 35.29 -5.26 -2.63
N GLU A 161 36.58 -5.13 -2.92
CA GLU A 161 37.12 -5.17 -4.30
C GLU A 161 36.58 -4.08 -5.24
N ARG A 162 36.04 -2.97 -4.70
CA ARG A 162 35.49 -1.84 -5.45
C ARG A 162 36.26 -0.52 -5.24
N ASP A 163 37.50 -0.56 -4.80
CA ASP A 163 38.28 0.62 -4.39
C ASP A 163 38.30 1.76 -5.43
N GLU A 164 38.53 1.43 -6.72
CA GLU A 164 38.53 2.44 -7.79
C GLU A 164 37.17 3.07 -8.02
N VAL A 165 36.10 2.25 -8.01
CA VAL A 165 34.73 2.69 -8.21
C VAL A 165 34.26 3.52 -7.04
N LEU A 166 34.57 3.07 -5.81
CA LEU A 166 34.30 3.77 -4.58
C LEU A 166 34.99 5.13 -4.53
N ALA A 167 36.30 5.20 -4.92
CA ALA A 167 37.01 6.47 -4.97
C ALA A 167 36.37 7.46 -5.95
N LYS A 168 35.97 7.01 -7.13
CA LYS A 168 35.25 7.84 -8.11
C LYS A 168 33.90 8.30 -7.59
N PHE A 169 33.15 7.42 -6.92
CA PHE A 169 31.90 7.76 -6.28
C PHE A 169 32.07 8.85 -5.21
N LEU A 170 33.02 8.69 -4.29
CA LEU A 170 33.28 9.66 -3.23
C LEU A 170 33.76 11.01 -3.78
N ALA A 171 34.61 11.01 -4.81
CA ALA A 171 35.05 12.24 -5.47
C ALA A 171 33.87 13.00 -6.11
N ARG A 172 32.93 12.28 -6.73
CA ARG A 172 31.73 12.87 -7.30
C ARG A 172 30.79 13.42 -6.25
N VAL A 173 30.61 12.72 -5.10
CA VAL A 173 29.86 13.25 -3.96
C VAL A 173 30.49 14.57 -3.48
N ASP A 174 31.81 14.65 -3.36
CA ASP A 174 32.53 15.88 -3.00
C ASP A 174 32.22 17.04 -3.98
N GLU A 175 32.22 16.76 -5.29
CA GLU A 175 31.92 17.77 -6.32
C GLU A 175 30.46 18.25 -6.27
N GLU A 176 29.50 17.33 -6.13
CA GLU A 176 28.08 17.65 -6.06
C GLU A 176 27.73 18.46 -4.80
N MET A 177 28.33 18.11 -3.65
CA MET A 177 28.13 18.85 -2.41
C MET A 177 28.68 20.28 -2.50
N LYS A 178 29.86 20.45 -3.12
CA LYS A 178 30.42 21.77 -3.40
C LYS A 178 29.54 22.59 -4.36
N ALA A 179 28.97 21.95 -5.39
CA ALA A 179 28.04 22.60 -6.33
C ALA A 179 26.79 23.12 -5.62
N GLN A 180 26.32 22.44 -4.57
CA GLN A 180 25.23 22.87 -3.70
C GLN A 180 25.65 23.89 -2.62
N LYS A 181 26.88 24.41 -2.69
CA LYS A 181 27.47 25.33 -1.69
C LYS A 181 27.60 24.69 -0.29
N GLY A 182 27.70 23.36 -0.25
CA GLY A 182 27.95 22.63 0.98
C GLY A 182 29.40 22.78 1.44
N THR A 183 29.61 22.65 2.74
CA THR A 183 30.94 22.50 3.35
C THR A 183 31.26 21.01 3.49
N VAL A 184 32.54 20.69 3.39
CA VAL A 184 33.08 19.34 3.58
C VAL A 184 34.19 19.43 4.61
N GLU A 185 34.07 18.71 5.70
CA GLU A 185 35.12 18.55 6.71
C GLU A 185 35.35 17.07 7.00
N THR A 186 36.53 16.77 7.50
CA THR A 186 36.88 15.41 7.93
C THR A 186 36.93 15.39 9.44
N ILE A 187 36.13 14.52 10.03
CA ILE A 187 36.12 14.25 11.47
C ILE A 187 36.91 12.96 11.71
N GLU A 188 37.79 12.97 12.66
CA GLU A 188 38.46 11.76 13.12
C GLU A 188 37.81 11.29 14.43
N SER A 189 37.25 10.09 14.42
CA SER A 189 36.62 9.50 15.59
C SER A 189 37.06 8.04 15.72
N ASN A 190 37.71 7.69 16.84
CA ASN A 190 38.18 6.33 17.14
C ASN A 190 39.03 5.68 16.02
N GLY A 191 39.84 6.48 15.31
CA GLY A 191 40.65 6.04 14.18
C GLY A 191 39.88 5.90 12.86
N LEU A 192 38.60 6.27 12.82
CA LEU A 192 37.78 6.31 11.63
C LEU A 192 37.77 7.73 11.03
N GLN A 193 38.08 7.82 9.73
CA GLN A 193 37.95 9.07 8.98
C GLN A 193 36.53 9.22 8.46
N ILE A 194 35.79 10.23 8.94
CA ILE A 194 34.40 10.47 8.61
C ILE A 194 34.30 11.79 7.83
N LYS A 195 33.82 11.75 6.61
CA LYS A 195 33.49 12.96 5.86
C LYS A 195 32.13 13.48 6.32
N HIS A 196 32.11 14.71 6.81
CA HIS A 196 30.90 15.44 7.15
C HIS A 196 30.60 16.49 6.08
N TYR A 197 29.45 16.37 5.46
CA TYR A 197 28.91 17.29 4.49
C TYR A 197 27.76 18.06 5.13
N ASN A 198 27.84 19.40 5.11
CA ASN A 198 26.75 20.25 5.54
C ASN A 198 26.31 21.12 4.37
N VAL A 199 25.09 20.96 3.92
CA VAL A 199 24.51 21.76 2.83
C VAL A 199 23.62 22.84 3.44
N PRO A 200 23.82 24.14 3.08
CA PRO A 200 23.02 25.24 3.58
C PRO A 200 21.53 25.03 3.30
N LYS A 201 20.70 25.51 4.22
CA LYS A 201 19.24 25.48 4.05
C LYS A 201 18.83 26.20 2.77
N ALA A 202 17.98 25.57 1.95
CA ALA A 202 17.15 26.32 1.04
C ALA A 202 16.12 27.13 1.85
N ALA A 203 15.66 28.26 1.33
CA ALA A 203 14.74 29.16 2.04
C ALA A 203 13.42 28.47 2.49
N SER A 204 13.06 27.36 1.84
CA SER A 204 11.90 26.53 2.15
C SER A 204 12.16 25.43 3.20
N ASP A 205 13.41 25.13 3.55
CA ASP A 205 13.76 24.00 4.40
C ASP A 205 13.91 24.41 5.86
N ALA A 206 13.24 23.69 6.75
CA ALA A 206 13.29 23.98 8.19
C ALA A 206 14.60 23.52 8.87
N ARG A 207 15.42 22.65 8.25
CA ARG A 207 16.56 21.97 8.90
C ARG A 207 17.83 21.97 8.05
N PRO A 208 19.04 22.04 8.67
CA PRO A 208 20.30 21.84 7.96
C PRO A 208 20.35 20.42 7.39
N ARG A 209 21.15 20.24 6.35
CA ARG A 209 21.32 18.97 5.66
C ARG A 209 22.71 18.42 5.98
N ASP A 210 22.78 17.64 7.05
CA ASP A 210 24.00 16.94 7.43
C ASP A 210 24.03 15.55 6.80
N THR A 211 25.18 15.16 6.28
CA THR A 211 25.44 13.82 5.79
C THR A 211 26.84 13.39 6.23
N PHE A 212 26.94 12.24 6.85
CA PHE A 212 28.17 11.63 7.31
C PHE A 212 28.47 10.39 6.47
N ILE A 213 29.70 10.29 5.97
CA ILE A 213 30.15 9.16 5.15
C ILE A 213 31.48 8.63 5.70
N ALA A 214 31.52 7.32 5.88
CA ALA A 214 32.75 6.64 6.29
C ALA A 214 32.90 5.29 5.58
N VAL A 215 34.15 4.87 5.40
CA VAL A 215 34.48 3.53 4.90
C VAL A 215 35.30 2.82 5.97
N SER A 216 34.86 1.64 6.36
CA SER A 216 35.55 0.81 7.33
C SER A 216 35.42 -0.67 6.94
N LYS A 217 36.53 -1.41 6.96
CA LYS A 217 36.57 -2.87 6.71
C LYS A 217 35.70 -3.30 5.52
N ASN A 218 35.88 -2.65 4.36
CA ASN A 218 35.12 -2.93 3.14
C ASN A 218 33.60 -2.70 3.24
N GLN A 219 33.14 -1.89 4.18
CA GLN A 219 31.77 -1.39 4.24
C GLN A 219 31.74 0.13 4.17
N LEU A 220 30.84 0.65 3.35
CA LEU A 220 30.52 2.07 3.23
C LEU A 220 29.30 2.35 4.11
N PHE A 221 29.45 3.31 5.00
CA PHE A 221 28.41 3.82 5.90
C PHE A 221 28.01 5.23 5.48
N LEU A 222 26.71 5.46 5.38
CA LEU A 222 26.14 6.79 5.16
C LEU A 222 25.02 7.00 6.19
N ALA A 223 25.03 8.16 6.83
CA ALA A 223 23.94 8.53 7.74
C ALA A 223 23.77 10.05 7.79
N ASP A 224 22.63 10.49 8.30
CA ASP A 224 22.33 11.89 8.54
C ASP A 224 22.60 12.33 10.00
N ASP A 225 23.30 11.48 10.75
CA ASP A 225 23.87 11.78 12.06
C ASP A 225 25.21 11.03 12.27
N LEU A 226 26.07 11.62 13.09
CA LEU A 226 27.40 11.10 13.38
C LEU A 226 27.34 9.82 14.23
N ILE A 227 26.42 9.75 15.19
CA ILE A 227 26.32 8.66 16.16
C ILE A 227 26.10 7.32 15.44
N SER A 228 25.22 7.30 14.42
CA SER A 228 24.96 6.09 13.64
C SER A 228 26.21 5.56 12.93
N ILE A 229 27.06 6.44 12.38
CA ILE A 229 28.33 6.05 11.76
C ILE A 229 29.30 5.44 12.77
N GLU A 230 29.47 6.08 13.94
CA GLU A 230 30.33 5.60 15.00
C GLU A 230 29.88 4.26 15.56
N GLU A 231 28.57 4.09 15.77
CA GLU A 231 27.95 2.84 16.21
C GLU A 231 28.19 1.70 15.22
N PHE A 232 28.01 1.94 13.91
CA PHE A 232 28.25 0.91 12.88
C PHE A 232 29.71 0.50 12.83
N ALA A 233 30.65 1.45 12.83
CA ALA A 233 32.07 1.16 12.83
C ALA A 233 32.50 0.38 14.07
N LYS A 234 31.98 0.73 15.24
CA LYS A 234 32.19 -0.02 16.49
C LYS A 234 31.62 -1.45 16.38
N ALA A 235 30.41 -1.61 15.88
CA ALA A 235 29.73 -2.90 15.76
C ALA A 235 30.44 -3.89 14.81
N GLN A 236 31.27 -3.40 13.86
CA GLN A 236 32.12 -4.24 13.03
C GLN A 236 33.24 -4.96 13.83
N SER A 237 33.66 -4.41 14.95
CA SER A 237 34.72 -4.95 15.77
C SER A 237 34.19 -5.60 17.05
N GLU A 238 33.16 -5.05 17.60
CA GLU A 238 32.49 -5.46 18.84
C GLU A 238 31.01 -5.69 18.54
N PRO A 239 30.58 -6.95 18.30
CA PRO A 239 29.19 -7.24 18.03
C PRO A 239 28.26 -6.63 19.08
N ARG A 240 27.30 -5.83 18.66
CA ARG A 240 26.42 -5.14 19.60
C ARG A 240 25.38 -6.08 20.19
N GLU A 241 25.14 -5.92 21.49
CA GLU A 241 24.10 -6.72 22.19
C GLU A 241 22.69 -6.25 21.89
N ASP A 242 22.53 -4.98 21.53
CA ASP A 242 21.26 -4.33 21.20
C ASP A 242 21.05 -4.20 19.68
N SER A 243 21.51 -5.18 18.89
CA SER A 243 21.28 -5.18 17.44
C SER A 243 19.82 -5.47 17.10
N LEU A 244 19.38 -5.04 15.91
CA LEU A 244 18.07 -5.36 15.38
C LEU A 244 17.88 -6.88 15.27
N ALA A 245 18.93 -7.62 14.86
CA ALA A 245 18.92 -9.08 14.79
C ALA A 245 18.59 -9.76 16.13
N LYS A 246 18.95 -9.14 17.25
CA LYS A 246 18.70 -9.66 18.61
C LYS A 246 17.43 -9.08 19.24
N SER A 247 16.74 -8.16 18.57
CA SER A 247 15.49 -7.60 19.11
C SER A 247 14.41 -8.66 19.18
N SER A 248 13.65 -8.68 20.26
CA SER A 248 12.59 -9.67 20.48
C SER A 248 11.51 -9.60 19.39
N LEU A 249 11.18 -8.40 18.89
CA LEU A 249 10.21 -8.22 17.83
C LEU A 249 10.69 -8.84 16.52
N TYR A 250 11.96 -8.55 16.14
CA TYR A 250 12.54 -9.12 14.93
C TYR A 250 12.62 -10.66 15.02
N THR A 251 13.11 -11.19 16.13
CA THR A 251 13.24 -12.63 16.34
C THR A 251 11.90 -13.34 16.25
N ARG A 252 10.87 -12.83 16.95
CA ARG A 252 9.52 -13.41 16.92
C ARG A 252 8.93 -13.44 15.51
N VAL A 253 9.11 -12.37 14.72
CA VAL A 253 8.61 -12.35 13.33
C VAL A 253 9.40 -13.32 12.46
N GLN A 254 10.73 -13.39 12.63
CA GLN A 254 11.57 -14.29 11.83
C GLN A 254 11.27 -15.78 12.06
N GLU A 255 10.83 -16.15 13.26
CA GLU A 255 10.39 -17.52 13.59
C GLU A 255 9.10 -17.92 12.85
N ARG A 256 8.34 -16.93 12.33
CA ARG A 256 7.08 -17.13 11.60
C ARG A 256 7.24 -17.15 10.08
N ILE A 257 8.39 -16.70 9.58
CA ILE A 257 8.67 -16.69 8.14
C ILE A 257 9.46 -17.95 7.81
N ASP A 258 8.88 -18.80 6.99
CA ASP A 258 9.58 -20.01 6.52
C ASP A 258 10.75 -19.59 5.60
N ARG A 259 11.95 -19.94 6.00
CA ARG A 259 13.17 -19.70 5.23
C ARG A 259 13.63 -21.02 4.65
N ASP A 260 13.16 -21.32 3.45
CA ASP A 260 13.70 -22.44 2.71
C ASP A 260 15.17 -22.20 2.28
N GLU A 261 15.79 -23.20 1.66
CA GLU A 261 17.19 -23.16 1.24
C GLU A 261 17.48 -22.17 0.09
N HIS A 262 16.44 -21.51 -0.47
CA HIS A 262 16.60 -20.59 -1.59
C HIS A 262 17.07 -19.21 -1.12
N PRO A 263 17.92 -18.53 -1.92
CA PRO A 263 18.34 -17.17 -1.63
C PRO A 263 17.15 -16.21 -1.46
N ILE A 264 17.26 -15.30 -0.51
CA ILE A 264 16.35 -14.18 -0.32
C ILE A 264 16.98 -12.98 -1.00
N GLU A 265 16.26 -12.34 -1.91
CA GLU A 265 16.73 -11.16 -2.63
C GLU A 265 16.42 -9.87 -1.90
N ILE A 266 15.32 -9.82 -1.14
CA ILE A 266 14.95 -8.67 -0.32
C ILE A 266 14.47 -9.17 1.04
N GLU A 267 14.92 -8.53 2.12
CA GLU A 267 14.32 -8.68 3.44
C GLU A 267 13.92 -7.32 4.01
N TYR A 268 12.88 -7.30 4.83
CA TYR A 268 12.44 -6.07 5.48
C TYR A 268 11.88 -6.32 6.88
N PHE A 269 11.94 -5.25 7.69
CA PHE A 269 11.31 -5.19 9.00
C PHE A 269 10.75 -3.79 9.23
N VAL A 270 9.56 -3.69 9.85
CA VAL A 270 8.84 -2.45 10.05
C VAL A 270 8.08 -2.47 11.38
N GLN A 271 8.17 -1.40 12.14
CA GLN A 271 7.30 -1.10 13.27
C GLN A 271 6.26 -0.04 12.85
N PRO A 272 5.00 -0.41 12.54
CA PRO A 272 4.08 0.48 11.83
C PRO A 272 3.81 1.80 12.57
N LEU A 273 3.53 1.73 13.88
CA LEU A 273 3.24 2.91 14.68
C LEU A 273 4.49 3.80 14.89
N GLY A 274 5.66 3.17 15.02
CA GLY A 274 6.95 3.86 15.11
C GLY A 274 7.25 4.69 13.87
N ILE A 275 7.05 4.11 12.68
CA ILE A 275 7.17 4.85 11.41
C ILE A 275 6.18 6.01 11.34
N GLY A 276 4.92 5.79 11.71
CA GLY A 276 3.92 6.85 11.74
C GLY A 276 4.38 8.06 12.55
N LYS A 277 4.92 7.82 13.75
CA LYS A 277 5.48 8.86 14.62
C LYS A 277 6.66 9.60 13.98
N LEU A 278 7.57 8.86 13.36
CA LEU A 278 8.73 9.45 12.69
C LEU A 278 8.32 10.30 11.48
N LEU A 279 7.48 9.79 10.60
CA LEU A 279 6.98 10.51 9.45
C LEU A 279 6.26 11.81 9.84
N ARG A 280 5.49 11.78 10.92
CA ARG A 280 4.87 12.97 11.48
C ARG A 280 5.89 13.99 11.97
N SER A 281 6.98 13.55 12.60
CA SER A 281 8.05 14.45 13.05
C SER A 281 8.78 15.14 11.88
N ILE A 282 8.82 14.48 10.71
CA ILE A 282 9.43 15.02 9.49
C ILE A 282 8.52 16.05 8.82
N SER A 283 7.23 15.75 8.70
CA SER A 283 6.31 16.58 7.92
C SER A 283 6.02 17.93 8.52
N GLY A 284 6.27 18.14 9.83
CA GLY A 284 6.13 19.43 10.52
C GLY A 284 4.74 20.09 10.43
N LYS A 285 3.89 19.60 9.58
CA LYS A 285 2.54 20.08 9.36
C LYS A 285 1.61 19.40 10.37
N LYS A 286 1.12 20.15 11.32
CA LYS A 286 -0.21 19.88 11.88
C LYS A 286 -1.14 19.96 10.66
N GLY A 287 -1.60 18.81 10.17
CA GLY A 287 -2.61 18.80 9.12
C GLY A 287 -3.77 19.70 9.56
N LYS A 288 -4.47 20.33 8.62
CA LYS A 288 -5.71 21.08 8.89
C LYS A 288 -6.83 20.17 9.44
N SER A 289 -6.60 18.87 9.55
CA SER A 289 -7.52 17.92 10.18
C SER A 289 -7.60 18.21 11.68
N GLN A 290 -8.79 18.41 12.19
CA GLN A 290 -9.05 18.60 13.62
C GLN A 290 -8.68 17.36 14.45
N VAL A 291 -8.62 16.17 13.83
CA VAL A 291 -8.33 14.89 14.48
C VAL A 291 -6.90 14.41 14.15
N ASP A 292 -6.16 14.13 15.20
CA ASP A 292 -4.86 13.49 15.11
C ASP A 292 -5.00 11.98 14.98
N ILE A 293 -5.04 11.48 13.74
CA ILE A 293 -5.27 10.06 13.45
C ILE A 293 -4.24 9.15 14.12
N LEU A 294 -2.97 9.54 14.17
CA LEU A 294 -1.93 8.72 14.79
C LEU A 294 -2.15 8.60 16.31
N LYS A 295 -2.47 9.72 16.96
CA LYS A 295 -2.81 9.74 18.39
C LYS A 295 -4.09 8.93 18.65
N LEU A 296 -5.10 9.06 17.79
CA LEU A 296 -6.32 8.27 17.86
C LEU A 296 -6.01 6.77 17.78
N LEU A 297 -5.20 6.32 16.82
CA LEU A 297 -4.81 4.92 16.71
C LEU A 297 -4.08 4.42 17.96
N GLU A 298 -3.17 5.23 18.52
CA GLU A 298 -2.52 4.88 19.79
C GLU A 298 -3.50 4.74 20.94
N GLU A 299 -4.38 5.72 21.13
CA GLU A 299 -5.39 5.73 22.20
C GLU A 299 -6.40 4.59 22.06
N GLN A 300 -6.69 4.15 20.83
CA GLN A 300 -7.55 3.01 20.55
C GLN A 300 -6.82 1.65 20.60
N GLY A 301 -5.54 1.64 21.00
CA GLY A 301 -4.78 0.42 21.26
C GLY A 301 -4.14 -0.23 20.03
N PHE A 302 -4.07 0.44 18.86
CA PHE A 302 -3.42 -0.09 17.68
C PHE A 302 -1.90 -0.29 17.83
N GLY A 303 -1.31 0.16 18.95
CA GLY A 303 0.02 -0.24 19.39
C GLY A 303 0.18 -1.75 19.61
N ALA A 304 -0.92 -2.49 19.74
CA ALA A 304 -0.92 -3.94 19.78
C ALA A 304 -0.48 -4.59 18.45
N ILE A 305 -0.44 -3.86 17.34
CA ILE A 305 0.22 -4.27 16.09
C ILE A 305 1.69 -3.89 16.21
N LEU A 306 2.53 -4.88 16.54
CA LEU A 306 3.89 -4.65 17.02
C LEU A 306 4.90 -4.42 15.91
N ALA A 307 4.90 -5.32 14.93
CA ALA A 307 5.87 -5.30 13.83
C ALA A 307 5.33 -6.04 12.60
N ALA A 308 5.93 -5.77 11.45
CA ALA A 308 5.78 -6.57 10.25
C ALA A 308 7.16 -6.85 9.66
N ALA A 309 7.40 -8.06 9.21
CA ALA A 309 8.59 -8.39 8.45
C ALA A 309 8.28 -9.38 7.35
N GLY A 310 9.21 -9.50 6.42
CA GLY A 310 9.06 -10.45 5.33
C GLY A 310 10.31 -10.54 4.47
N SER A 311 10.22 -11.48 3.52
CA SER A 311 11.24 -11.74 2.52
C SER A 311 10.61 -11.83 1.12
N VAL A 312 11.42 -11.54 0.12
CA VAL A 312 11.06 -11.69 -1.29
C VAL A 312 12.10 -12.56 -1.97
N GLN A 313 11.63 -13.56 -2.69
CA GLN A 313 12.42 -14.41 -3.58
C GLN A 313 11.99 -14.15 -5.02
N LEU A 314 12.96 -14.04 -5.93
CA LEU A 314 12.74 -13.73 -7.34
C LEU A 314 13.09 -14.92 -8.23
N ALA A 315 12.31 -15.10 -9.30
CA ALA A 315 12.51 -16.09 -10.34
C ALA A 315 12.81 -17.52 -9.80
N LYS A 316 12.01 -17.94 -8.82
CA LYS A 316 12.13 -19.23 -8.16
C LYS A 316 11.12 -20.22 -8.73
N GLU A 317 11.59 -21.37 -9.25
CA GLU A 317 10.74 -22.41 -9.82
C GLU A 317 9.73 -21.84 -10.85
N ASP A 318 8.42 -22.02 -10.58
CA ASP A 318 7.32 -21.52 -11.41
C ASP A 318 6.85 -20.13 -11.01
N LEU A 319 7.55 -19.46 -10.07
CA LEU A 319 7.22 -18.15 -9.56
C LEU A 319 8.17 -17.09 -10.12
N ASP A 320 7.60 -16.02 -10.59
CA ASP A 320 8.32 -14.79 -10.95
C ASP A 320 8.75 -14.04 -9.69
N MET A 321 7.89 -14.07 -8.67
CA MET A 321 8.15 -13.51 -7.35
C MET A 321 7.36 -14.27 -6.28
N HIS A 322 7.98 -14.50 -5.14
CA HIS A 322 7.33 -15.00 -3.93
C HIS A 322 7.66 -14.09 -2.75
N HIS A 323 6.65 -13.58 -2.12
CA HIS A 323 6.74 -12.82 -0.87
C HIS A 323 6.16 -13.64 0.27
N GLN A 324 6.95 -13.80 1.32
CA GLN A 324 6.50 -14.35 2.60
C GLN A 324 6.62 -13.25 3.66
N GLY A 325 5.55 -13.03 4.41
CA GLY A 325 5.51 -11.99 5.43
C GLY A 325 4.70 -12.40 6.65
N PHE A 326 4.98 -11.72 7.74
CA PHE A 326 4.21 -11.87 8.97
C PHE A 326 3.99 -10.50 9.63
N ILE A 327 2.75 -10.24 10.05
CA ILE A 327 2.39 -9.08 10.86
C ILE A 327 2.18 -9.57 12.28
N LEU A 328 3.09 -9.22 13.17
CA LEU A 328 3.08 -9.60 14.58
C LEU A 328 2.15 -8.68 15.37
N ARG A 329 1.31 -9.26 16.22
CA ARG A 329 0.44 -8.55 17.14
C ARG A 329 0.51 -9.14 18.55
N GLU A 330 -0.07 -8.45 19.52
CA GLU A 330 -0.36 -9.05 20.83
C GLU A 330 -1.41 -10.15 20.67
N GLU A 331 -1.31 -11.20 21.49
CA GLU A 331 -2.29 -12.29 21.50
C GLU A 331 -3.68 -11.82 21.92
N GLU A 332 -3.75 -10.96 22.94
CA GLU A 332 -4.97 -10.32 23.39
C GLU A 332 -5.07 -8.91 22.82
N LEU A 333 -6.00 -8.70 21.90
CA LEU A 333 -6.19 -7.41 21.26
C LEU A 333 -7.10 -6.50 22.09
N PRO A 334 -6.76 -5.20 22.21
CA PRO A 334 -7.69 -4.19 22.70
C PRO A 334 -9.01 -4.18 21.91
N GLU A 335 -10.11 -3.78 22.55
CA GLU A 335 -11.46 -3.88 21.98
C GLU A 335 -11.56 -3.30 20.56
N SER A 336 -11.08 -2.07 20.35
CA SER A 336 -11.13 -1.44 19.04
C SER A 336 -10.26 -2.15 17.97
N VAL A 337 -9.19 -2.84 18.38
CA VAL A 337 -8.29 -3.56 17.46
C VAL A 337 -8.86 -4.93 17.08
N GLN A 338 -9.77 -5.49 17.87
CA GLN A 338 -10.46 -6.75 17.55
C GLN A 338 -11.33 -6.66 16.29
N ILE A 339 -11.57 -5.48 15.73
CA ILE A 339 -12.14 -5.35 14.36
C ILE A 339 -11.29 -6.02 13.29
N LEU A 340 -10.01 -6.27 13.57
CA LEU A 340 -9.07 -6.95 12.68
C LEU A 340 -8.99 -8.46 12.92
N ASP A 341 -9.94 -9.01 13.65
CA ASP A 341 -10.05 -10.46 13.86
C ASP A 341 -10.79 -11.10 12.69
N PHE A 342 -10.03 -11.76 11.80
CA PHE A 342 -10.52 -12.39 10.58
C PHE A 342 -10.43 -13.91 10.74
N PRO A 343 -11.55 -14.63 10.94
CA PRO A 343 -11.51 -16.08 11.12
C PRO A 343 -11.04 -16.80 9.87
N ASN A 344 -10.20 -17.84 10.03
CA ASN A 344 -9.80 -18.66 8.91
C ASN A 344 -10.96 -19.53 8.41
N GLN A 345 -11.03 -19.71 7.09
CA GLN A 345 -11.93 -20.61 6.38
C GLN A 345 -11.12 -21.65 5.60
N THR A 346 -11.69 -22.82 5.38
CA THR A 346 -11.05 -23.85 4.57
C THR A 346 -10.92 -23.46 3.10
N ALA A 347 -11.85 -22.64 2.61
CA ALA A 347 -11.84 -22.07 1.27
C ALA A 347 -12.64 -20.77 1.24
N LEU A 348 -12.19 -19.82 0.44
CA LEU A 348 -12.90 -18.60 0.09
C LEU A 348 -13.07 -18.60 -1.44
N VAL A 349 -14.24 -19.07 -1.89
CA VAL A 349 -14.58 -19.21 -3.32
C VAL A 349 -15.64 -18.18 -3.66
N PRO A 350 -15.42 -17.31 -4.65
CA PRO A 350 -16.38 -16.29 -5.01
C PRO A 350 -17.68 -16.92 -5.54
N PRO A 351 -18.80 -16.16 -5.52
CA PRO A 351 -20.05 -16.62 -6.07
C PRO A 351 -19.92 -17.06 -7.53
N ALA A 352 -20.60 -18.14 -7.92
CA ALA A 352 -20.47 -18.73 -9.24
C ALA A 352 -20.90 -17.80 -10.41
N TRP A 353 -21.63 -16.73 -10.11
CA TRP A 353 -22.05 -15.72 -11.08
C TRP A 353 -21.01 -14.60 -11.32
N VAL A 354 -19.84 -14.64 -10.66
CA VAL A 354 -18.74 -13.72 -10.97
C VAL A 354 -18.34 -13.87 -12.44
N ALA A 355 -18.25 -12.75 -13.13
CA ALA A 355 -18.04 -12.72 -14.57
C ALA A 355 -16.64 -13.22 -14.94
N SER A 356 -16.53 -13.99 -16.02
CA SER A 356 -15.24 -14.50 -16.53
C SER A 356 -14.26 -13.42 -16.96
N ASN A 357 -14.74 -12.23 -17.31
CA ASN A 357 -13.91 -11.08 -17.66
C ASN A 357 -13.51 -10.21 -16.47
N SER A 358 -13.84 -10.60 -15.22
CA SER A 358 -13.35 -9.90 -14.04
C SER A 358 -11.81 -9.86 -14.02
N ALA A 359 -11.26 -8.72 -13.61
CA ALA A 359 -9.82 -8.51 -13.58
C ALA A 359 -9.19 -9.04 -12.29
N SER A 360 -9.89 -8.89 -11.15
CA SER A 360 -9.46 -9.45 -9.88
C SER A 360 -10.62 -9.80 -8.97
N VAL A 361 -10.40 -10.78 -8.10
CA VAL A 361 -11.32 -11.18 -7.04
C VAL A 361 -10.55 -11.32 -5.74
N MET A 362 -10.96 -10.56 -4.73
CA MET A 362 -10.50 -10.72 -3.34
C MET A 362 -11.63 -11.35 -2.52
N GLY A 363 -11.29 -12.31 -1.68
CA GLY A 363 -12.21 -12.89 -0.72
C GLY A 363 -11.64 -12.76 0.69
N PHE A 364 -12.46 -12.44 1.68
CA PHE A 364 -12.04 -12.46 3.08
C PHE A 364 -13.17 -12.91 4.00
N SER A 365 -12.77 -13.49 5.09
CA SER A 365 -13.70 -13.90 6.14
C SER A 365 -13.65 -12.87 7.27
N TRP A 366 -14.83 -12.43 7.72
CA TRP A 366 -14.92 -11.43 8.77
C TRP A 366 -16.19 -11.62 9.60
N ASN A 367 -16.03 -11.69 10.90
CA ASN A 367 -17.17 -11.71 11.80
C ASN A 367 -17.69 -10.28 12.03
N PHE A 368 -18.34 -9.73 11.01
CA PHE A 368 -18.78 -8.34 10.99
C PHE A 368 -19.72 -8.01 12.13
N SER A 369 -20.63 -8.92 12.47
CA SER A 369 -21.62 -8.70 13.54
C SER A 369 -20.95 -8.50 14.92
N GLU A 370 -19.82 -9.15 15.17
CA GLU A 370 -19.02 -8.97 16.39
C GLU A 370 -18.06 -7.78 16.29
N ALA A 371 -17.56 -7.49 15.11
CA ALA A 371 -16.64 -6.38 14.86
C ALA A 371 -17.36 -5.01 14.94
N PHE A 372 -18.61 -4.92 14.48
CA PHE A 372 -19.34 -3.66 14.36
C PHE A 372 -19.46 -2.90 15.71
N PRO A 373 -19.84 -3.51 16.84
CA PRO A 373 -19.88 -2.80 18.13
C PRO A 373 -18.52 -2.26 18.58
N LYS A 374 -17.42 -2.91 18.18
CA LYS A 374 -16.04 -2.54 18.55
C LYS A 374 -15.55 -1.28 17.82
N LEU A 375 -16.26 -0.85 16.77
CA LEU A 375 -16.02 0.44 16.11
C LEU A 375 -16.35 1.64 17.01
N ARG A 376 -17.12 1.44 18.08
CA ARG A 376 -17.57 2.51 19.00
C ARG A 376 -16.42 3.40 19.45
N GLY A 377 -15.33 2.80 19.93
CA GLY A 377 -14.15 3.55 20.42
C GLY A 377 -13.56 4.45 19.35
N ILE A 378 -13.40 3.92 18.15
CA ILE A 378 -12.81 4.64 17.00
C ILE A 378 -13.72 5.79 16.55
N VAL A 379 -15.02 5.51 16.37
CA VAL A 379 -16.00 6.52 15.93
C VAL A 379 -16.15 7.64 16.96
N ASN A 380 -16.27 7.29 18.24
CA ASN A 380 -16.35 8.27 19.32
C ASN A 380 -15.10 9.15 19.42
N ALA A 381 -13.92 8.56 19.25
CA ALA A 381 -12.67 9.32 19.27
C ALA A 381 -12.48 10.20 18.01
N TYR A 382 -12.97 9.74 16.87
CA TYR A 382 -12.88 10.50 15.60
C TYR A 382 -13.84 11.70 15.56
N ILE A 383 -15.11 11.49 15.92
CA ILE A 383 -16.14 12.55 15.86
C ILE A 383 -16.10 13.44 17.12
N GLY A 384 -15.67 12.86 18.26
CA GLY A 384 -15.68 13.52 19.57
C GLY A 384 -16.98 13.24 20.35
N GLY A 385 -16.83 12.79 21.61
CA GLY A 385 -17.95 12.41 22.48
C GLY A 385 -18.55 11.05 22.17
N GLU A 386 -19.67 10.70 22.79
CA GLU A 386 -20.33 9.40 22.64
C GLU A 386 -21.33 9.42 21.47
N GLN A 387 -20.83 9.40 20.25
CA GLN A 387 -21.62 9.60 19.04
C GLN A 387 -22.09 8.27 18.40
N PHE A 388 -21.33 7.18 18.56
CA PHE A 388 -21.61 5.92 17.86
C PHE A 388 -23.04 5.41 18.10
N ASP A 389 -23.41 5.24 19.36
CA ASP A 389 -24.76 4.73 19.71
C ASP A 389 -25.83 5.74 19.32
N ARG A 390 -25.55 7.05 19.49
CA ARG A 390 -26.50 8.12 19.12
C ARG A 390 -26.81 8.08 17.64
N ILE A 391 -25.80 7.98 16.76
CA ILE A 391 -25.99 7.92 15.30
C ILE A 391 -26.84 6.69 14.92
N ILE A 392 -26.56 5.53 15.51
CA ILE A 392 -27.31 4.29 15.22
C ILE A 392 -28.77 4.41 15.70
N ASP A 393 -29.00 5.02 16.87
CA ASP A 393 -30.32 5.21 17.41
C ASP A 393 -31.10 6.31 16.64
N GLU A 394 -30.43 7.34 16.11
CA GLU A 394 -31.00 8.34 15.23
C GLU A 394 -31.46 7.72 13.90
N ILE A 395 -30.65 6.88 13.23
CA ILE A 395 -31.06 6.14 12.02
C ILE A 395 -32.36 5.35 12.23
N LYS A 396 -32.53 4.78 13.41
CA LYS A 396 -33.72 4.03 13.80
C LYS A 396 -34.91 4.93 14.10
N ALA A 397 -34.69 6.08 14.73
CA ALA A 397 -35.72 6.93 15.30
C ALA A 397 -36.19 8.06 14.38
N ASP A 398 -35.38 8.47 13.39
CA ASP A 398 -35.67 9.58 12.50
C ASP A 398 -36.90 9.28 11.62
N PRO A 399 -38.01 10.03 11.77
CA PRO A 399 -39.22 9.84 10.96
C PRO A 399 -39.02 10.15 9.47
N SER A 400 -38.01 10.98 9.13
CA SER A 400 -37.68 11.32 7.75
C SER A 400 -36.67 10.35 7.13
N GLY A 401 -36.00 9.56 7.97
CA GLY A 401 -35.02 8.57 7.57
C GLY A 401 -35.62 7.17 7.35
N PRO A 402 -34.78 6.17 7.10
CA PRO A 402 -35.18 4.81 6.78
C PRO A 402 -35.79 4.04 7.95
N GLN A 403 -35.68 4.51 9.18
CA GLN A 403 -36.14 3.87 10.42
C GLN A 403 -35.68 2.41 10.57
N ILE A 404 -34.37 2.19 10.35
CA ILE A 404 -33.74 0.85 10.37
C ILE A 404 -33.01 0.62 11.70
N ASP A 405 -33.36 -0.46 12.40
CA ASP A 405 -32.60 -0.95 13.55
C ASP A 405 -31.43 -1.81 13.06
N ILE A 406 -30.25 -1.18 12.83
CA ILE A 406 -29.05 -1.84 12.32
C ILE A 406 -28.73 -3.10 13.13
N ARG A 407 -28.84 -3.05 14.46
CA ARG A 407 -28.51 -4.16 15.36
C ARG A 407 -29.46 -5.35 15.24
N LYS A 408 -30.71 -5.12 14.85
CA LYS A 408 -31.74 -6.16 14.78
C LYS A 408 -32.09 -6.57 13.37
N GLU A 409 -32.01 -5.62 12.43
CA GLU A 409 -32.53 -5.82 11.08
C GLU A 409 -31.43 -5.99 10.03
N ILE A 410 -30.16 -5.73 10.36
CA ILE A 410 -29.02 -5.89 9.44
C ILE A 410 -28.01 -6.89 9.99
N LEU A 411 -27.39 -6.59 11.15
CA LEU A 411 -26.27 -7.38 11.66
C LEU A 411 -26.52 -8.89 11.78
N PRO A 412 -27.72 -9.37 12.21
CA PRO A 412 -27.97 -10.80 12.32
C PRO A 412 -27.98 -11.56 11.00
N PHE A 413 -28.14 -10.83 9.88
CA PHE A 413 -28.27 -11.41 8.54
C PHE A 413 -27.00 -11.33 7.70
N ILE A 414 -25.97 -10.62 8.19
CA ILE A 414 -24.66 -10.55 7.52
C ILE A 414 -23.89 -11.84 7.82
N GLY A 415 -23.48 -12.53 6.78
CA GLY A 415 -22.59 -13.69 6.87
C GLY A 415 -21.12 -13.30 7.06
N GLN A 416 -20.25 -14.30 7.03
CA GLN A 416 -18.83 -14.08 7.28
C GLN A 416 -17.99 -13.95 6.00
N GLU A 417 -18.54 -14.26 4.83
CA GLU A 417 -17.80 -14.23 3.58
C GLU A 417 -18.06 -12.93 2.82
N PHE A 418 -16.98 -12.26 2.49
CA PHE A 418 -16.96 -10.99 1.75
C PHE A 418 -16.09 -11.15 0.52
N TYR A 419 -16.57 -10.64 -0.61
CA TYR A 419 -15.82 -10.63 -1.86
C TYR A 419 -15.80 -9.24 -2.46
N ALA A 420 -14.64 -8.83 -2.99
CA ALA A 420 -14.52 -7.63 -3.80
C ALA A 420 -14.08 -8.05 -5.21
N VAL A 421 -14.90 -7.75 -6.19
CA VAL A 421 -14.65 -8.05 -7.61
C VAL A 421 -14.32 -6.75 -8.32
N THR A 422 -13.24 -6.76 -9.10
CA THR A 422 -12.84 -5.63 -9.94
C THR A 422 -13.09 -5.96 -11.40
N GLU A 423 -13.76 -5.05 -12.09
CA GLU A 423 -13.91 -5.05 -13.55
C GLU A 423 -13.20 -3.83 -14.13
N ILE A 424 -12.57 -3.99 -15.29
CA ILE A 424 -11.99 -2.90 -16.07
C ILE A 424 -12.80 -2.77 -17.35
N ILE A 425 -13.28 -1.57 -17.62
CA ILE A 425 -14.15 -1.27 -18.77
C ILE A 425 -13.43 -0.38 -19.75
N GLU A 426 -13.39 -0.79 -21.00
CA GLU A 426 -12.83 0.00 -22.09
C GLU A 426 -13.90 0.95 -22.71
N PRO A 427 -13.49 2.10 -23.29
CA PRO A 427 -12.11 2.62 -23.36
C PRO A 427 -11.60 3.10 -21.99
N ILE A 428 -10.28 3.03 -21.77
CA ILE A 428 -9.69 3.38 -20.48
C ILE A 428 -9.82 4.87 -20.17
N THR A 429 -10.51 5.15 -19.09
CA THR A 429 -10.76 6.49 -18.50
C THR A 429 -10.51 6.44 -16.99
N PRO A 430 -10.48 7.57 -16.28
CA PRO A 430 -10.41 7.57 -14.81
C PRO A 430 -11.51 6.76 -14.11
N GLU A 431 -12.62 6.49 -14.80
CA GLU A 431 -13.83 5.79 -14.29
C GLU A 431 -13.92 4.32 -14.74
N SER A 432 -12.93 3.83 -15.48
CA SER A 432 -12.96 2.46 -16.04
C SER A 432 -12.94 1.35 -15.00
N LYS A 433 -12.49 1.62 -13.77
CA LYS A 433 -12.50 0.63 -12.70
C LYS A 433 -13.86 0.57 -12.02
N ARG A 434 -14.59 -0.51 -12.25
CA ARG A 434 -15.83 -0.83 -11.55
C ARG A 434 -15.56 -1.84 -10.44
N SER A 435 -16.25 -1.66 -9.31
CA SER A 435 -16.09 -2.52 -8.14
C SER A 435 -17.44 -3.09 -7.73
N LEU A 436 -17.45 -4.40 -7.49
CA LEU A 436 -18.56 -5.08 -6.84
C LEU A 436 -18.11 -5.50 -5.43
N ILE A 437 -18.94 -5.29 -4.42
CA ILE A 437 -18.75 -5.83 -3.08
C ILE A 437 -19.90 -6.79 -2.83
N CYS A 438 -19.56 -8.05 -2.60
CA CYS A 438 -20.51 -9.12 -2.39
C CYS A 438 -20.37 -9.60 -0.95
N ILE A 439 -21.47 -9.62 -0.23
CA ILE A 439 -21.55 -10.04 1.17
C ILE A 439 -22.51 -11.22 1.25
N LYS A 440 -22.01 -12.37 1.71
CA LYS A 440 -22.88 -13.52 1.94
C LYS A 440 -23.89 -13.22 3.02
N LEU A 441 -25.13 -13.64 2.81
CA LEU A 441 -26.25 -13.41 3.73
C LEU A 441 -26.68 -14.70 4.44
N ASN A 442 -27.06 -14.55 5.69
CA ASN A 442 -27.75 -15.54 6.49
C ASN A 442 -29.22 -15.12 6.66
N ASP A 443 -29.91 -14.85 5.54
CA ASP A 443 -31.28 -14.27 5.51
C ASP A 443 -32.26 -15.16 4.71
N PRO A 444 -32.63 -16.34 5.20
CA PRO A 444 -33.52 -17.26 4.50
C PRO A 444 -34.94 -16.72 4.33
N GLU A 445 -35.33 -15.71 5.06
CA GLU A 445 -36.65 -15.09 5.00
C GLU A 445 -36.69 -13.79 4.17
N ASN A 446 -35.55 -13.42 3.54
CA ASN A 446 -35.39 -12.19 2.74
C ASN A 446 -35.78 -10.90 3.48
N LYS A 447 -35.45 -10.81 4.77
CA LYS A 447 -35.77 -9.64 5.61
C LYS A 447 -35.04 -8.39 5.14
N LEU A 448 -33.80 -8.54 4.68
CA LEU A 448 -33.00 -7.44 4.15
C LEU A 448 -33.62 -6.78 2.92
N TYR A 449 -34.41 -7.51 2.15
CA TYR A 449 -35.19 -6.93 1.05
C TYR A 449 -36.16 -5.84 1.53
N GLY A 450 -36.83 -6.09 2.67
CA GLY A 450 -37.70 -5.09 3.32
C GLY A 450 -36.94 -3.88 3.83
N VAL A 451 -35.71 -4.10 4.36
CA VAL A 451 -34.81 -3.04 4.81
C VAL A 451 -34.40 -2.15 3.64
N LEU A 452 -33.95 -2.74 2.53
CA LEU A 452 -33.56 -1.99 1.32
C LEU A 452 -34.72 -1.19 0.73
N ASN A 453 -35.95 -1.73 0.72
CA ASN A 453 -37.13 -0.99 0.29
C ASN A 453 -37.47 0.22 1.19
N ARG A 454 -37.22 0.13 2.49
CA ARG A 454 -37.39 1.29 3.40
C ARG A 454 -36.30 2.31 3.18
N PHE A 455 -35.05 1.86 3.06
CA PHE A 455 -33.90 2.72 2.80
C PHE A 455 -34.08 3.50 1.50
N SER A 456 -34.42 2.83 0.39
CA SER A 456 -34.60 3.50 -0.90
C SER A 456 -35.75 4.51 -0.92
N LYS A 457 -36.78 4.32 -0.07
CA LYS A 457 -37.88 5.28 0.03
C LYS A 457 -37.52 6.54 0.82
N SER A 458 -36.53 6.47 1.68
CA SER A 458 -36.04 7.63 2.42
C SER A 458 -35.01 8.46 1.63
N GLU A 459 -34.49 7.91 0.53
CA GLU A 459 -33.54 8.60 -0.35
C GLU A 459 -34.27 9.20 -1.55
N PRO A 460 -34.29 10.54 -1.70
CA PRO A 460 -35.04 11.24 -2.76
C PRO A 460 -34.70 10.79 -4.18
N ASP A 461 -33.39 10.51 -4.40
CA ASP A 461 -32.82 10.20 -5.72
C ASP A 461 -32.70 8.70 -5.98
N ALA A 462 -33.32 7.89 -5.11
CA ALA A 462 -33.35 6.46 -5.29
C ALA A 462 -34.39 6.05 -6.33
N THR A 463 -33.99 5.18 -7.26
CA THR A 463 -34.90 4.54 -8.22
C THR A 463 -34.83 3.03 -8.06
N ILE A 464 -35.95 2.37 -8.36
CA ILE A 464 -36.10 0.92 -8.26
C ILE A 464 -36.39 0.36 -9.63
N GLU A 465 -35.68 -0.70 -10.03
CA GLU A 465 -35.92 -1.43 -11.26
C GLU A 465 -35.99 -2.92 -11.00
N ASP A 466 -37.00 -3.58 -11.51
CA ASP A 466 -37.13 -5.04 -11.46
C ASP A 466 -36.55 -5.66 -12.74
N VAL A 467 -35.58 -6.55 -12.61
CA VAL A 467 -34.93 -7.27 -13.71
C VAL A 467 -35.12 -8.77 -13.51
N GLY A 468 -36.08 -9.36 -14.21
CA GLY A 468 -36.53 -10.73 -13.95
C GLY A 468 -37.02 -10.88 -12.51
N ASP A 469 -36.47 -11.84 -11.78
CA ASP A 469 -36.84 -12.11 -10.39
C ASP A 469 -36.05 -11.25 -9.38
N TYR A 470 -35.19 -10.36 -9.86
CA TYR A 470 -34.32 -9.55 -9.02
C TYR A 470 -34.70 -8.08 -9.06
N ARG A 471 -34.45 -7.39 -7.94
CA ARG A 471 -34.66 -5.95 -7.80
C ARG A 471 -33.36 -5.23 -7.63
N ILE A 472 -33.15 -4.18 -8.44
CA ILE A 472 -32.02 -3.26 -8.34
C ILE A 472 -32.50 -1.97 -7.67
N TRP A 473 -31.86 -1.57 -6.58
CA TRP A 473 -32.01 -0.26 -5.98
C TRP A 473 -30.84 0.60 -6.45
N LYS A 474 -31.14 1.65 -7.21
CA LYS A 474 -30.15 2.57 -7.79
C LYS A 474 -30.20 3.89 -7.05
N PHE A 475 -29.05 4.46 -6.82
CA PHE A 475 -28.87 5.74 -6.14
C PHE A 475 -28.02 6.64 -7.05
N SER A 476 -28.46 7.89 -7.22
CA SER A 476 -27.77 8.91 -8.01
C SER A 476 -27.66 10.16 -7.18
N ASN A 477 -26.48 10.73 -7.08
CA ASN A 477 -26.23 12.03 -6.46
C ASN A 477 -25.85 13.03 -7.56
N GLU A 478 -26.56 13.00 -8.69
CA GLU A 478 -26.41 14.02 -9.72
C GLU A 478 -27.02 15.32 -9.17
N GLU A 479 -26.20 16.23 -8.66
CA GLU A 479 -26.54 17.63 -8.75
C GLU A 479 -26.55 17.95 -10.24
N GLU A 480 -27.68 18.46 -10.74
CA GLU A 480 -27.75 19.03 -12.08
C GLU A 480 -26.60 20.03 -12.20
N GLU A 481 -25.63 19.75 -13.09
CA GLU A 481 -24.67 20.77 -13.51
C GLU A 481 -25.49 21.88 -14.19
N GLU A 482 -26.07 22.79 -13.40
CA GLU A 482 -26.48 24.07 -13.93
C GLU A 482 -25.22 24.71 -14.52
N GLU A 483 -25.18 24.85 -15.83
CA GLU A 483 -24.20 25.70 -16.51
C GLU A 483 -24.19 27.08 -15.82
N VAL A 484 -23.32 27.26 -14.84
CA VAL A 484 -23.08 28.57 -14.26
C VAL A 484 -22.36 29.38 -15.34
N ILE A 485 -23.17 30.14 -16.10
CA ILE A 485 -22.66 31.19 -16.96
C ILE A 485 -22.06 32.24 -15.99
N GLU A 486 -20.76 32.15 -15.75
CA GLU A 486 -20.01 33.15 -15.02
C GLU A 486 -20.09 34.49 -15.74
N PHE A 487 -21.03 35.31 -15.34
CA PHE A 487 -20.91 36.75 -15.57
C PHE A 487 -19.89 37.32 -14.57
N SER A 488 -18.65 37.49 -15.02
CA SER A 488 -17.60 38.17 -14.26
C SER A 488 -17.98 39.63 -14.07
N THR A 489 -18.59 39.97 -12.93
CA THR A 489 -18.59 41.33 -12.41
C THR A 489 -17.60 41.37 -11.25
N GLY A 490 -16.52 42.12 -11.47
CA GLY A 490 -15.47 42.32 -10.47
C GLY A 490 -16.05 42.91 -9.18
N GLY A 491 -15.70 42.28 -8.09
CA GLY A 491 -15.98 42.76 -6.75
C GLY A 491 -15.12 41.95 -5.77
N ASP A 492 -14.10 42.63 -5.21
CA ASP A 492 -13.33 42.17 -4.06
C ASP A 492 -14.26 41.72 -2.94
N SER A 493 -14.22 40.49 -2.55
CA SER A 493 -14.66 40.07 -1.22
C SER A 493 -13.76 38.93 -0.71
N ASN A 494 -12.82 39.29 0.16
CA ASN A 494 -12.19 38.40 1.11
C ASN A 494 -13.26 37.81 2.02
N SER A 495 -13.55 36.52 1.85
CA SER A 495 -14.14 35.68 2.89
C SER A 495 -13.58 34.27 2.73
N ASP A 496 -12.50 34.00 3.48
CA ASP A 496 -11.85 32.69 3.64
C ASP A 496 -12.68 31.76 4.57
N ASP A 497 -13.90 31.42 4.22
CA ASP A 497 -14.71 30.41 4.88
C ASP A 497 -15.75 29.86 3.88
N GLU A 498 -15.31 29.38 2.73
CA GLU A 498 -16.14 28.50 1.92
C GLU A 498 -16.09 27.12 2.60
N GLU A 499 -17.18 26.75 3.29
CA GLU A 499 -17.50 25.37 3.62
C GLU A 499 -17.56 24.63 2.27
N GLU A 500 -16.49 23.92 1.90
CA GLU A 500 -16.52 22.99 0.75
C GLU A 500 -17.64 21.99 1.02
N ASP A 501 -18.76 22.11 0.33
CA ASP A 501 -19.81 21.10 0.32
C ASP A 501 -19.16 19.74 -0.02
N GLU A 502 -19.25 18.78 0.89
CA GLU A 502 -18.61 17.47 0.73
C GLU A 502 -19.23 16.75 -0.46
N LYS A 503 -18.53 16.71 -1.59
CA LYS A 503 -18.96 15.96 -2.78
C LYS A 503 -19.27 14.51 -2.43
N PRO A 504 -20.32 13.91 -3.00
CA PRO A 504 -20.69 12.53 -2.75
C PRO A 504 -19.54 11.57 -3.15
N LEU A 505 -19.41 10.46 -2.40
CA LEU A 505 -18.37 9.44 -2.65
C LEU A 505 -18.47 8.82 -4.03
N LEU A 506 -19.69 8.60 -4.49
CA LEU A 506 -20.00 8.07 -5.82
C LEU A 506 -21.19 8.85 -6.38
N ASN A 507 -21.11 9.25 -7.64
CA ASN A 507 -22.21 9.93 -8.31
C ASN A 507 -23.37 8.95 -8.59
N LYS A 508 -23.04 7.68 -8.90
CA LYS A 508 -24.04 6.62 -9.17
C LYS A 508 -23.55 5.33 -8.54
N TRP A 509 -24.42 4.65 -7.84
CA TRP A 509 -24.19 3.32 -7.31
C TRP A 509 -25.49 2.54 -7.21
N ALA A 510 -25.42 1.23 -7.06
CA ALA A 510 -26.61 0.42 -6.91
C ALA A 510 -26.35 -0.80 -6.02
N VAL A 511 -27.44 -1.35 -5.48
CA VAL A 511 -27.41 -2.60 -4.73
C VAL A 511 -28.49 -3.56 -5.24
N CYS A 512 -28.22 -4.85 -5.04
CA CYS A 512 -29.14 -5.93 -5.34
C CYS A 512 -28.90 -7.08 -4.37
N ILE A 513 -29.92 -7.89 -4.08
CA ILE A 513 -29.74 -9.19 -3.44
C ILE A 513 -29.81 -10.24 -4.54
N VAL A 514 -28.69 -10.92 -4.78
CA VAL A 514 -28.58 -11.96 -5.81
C VAL A 514 -28.32 -13.30 -5.14
N LYS A 515 -29.30 -14.21 -5.23
CA LYS A 515 -29.30 -15.49 -4.47
C LYS A 515 -29.12 -15.20 -2.97
N ASP A 516 -28.06 -15.68 -2.40
CA ASP A 516 -27.72 -15.52 -0.97
C ASP A 516 -26.65 -14.45 -0.72
N HIS A 517 -26.50 -13.46 -1.62
CA HIS A 517 -25.54 -12.39 -1.48
C HIS A 517 -26.18 -11.00 -1.62
N PHE A 518 -25.82 -10.09 -0.73
CA PHE A 518 -25.96 -8.66 -0.96
C PHE A 518 -24.82 -8.21 -1.88
N VAL A 519 -25.17 -7.53 -2.96
CA VAL A 519 -24.22 -7.03 -3.95
C VAL A 519 -24.33 -5.53 -4.06
N PHE A 520 -23.25 -4.84 -3.71
CA PHE A 520 -23.07 -3.42 -3.97
C PHE A 520 -22.25 -3.25 -5.25
N ALA A 521 -22.66 -2.36 -6.13
CA ALA A 521 -21.94 -1.99 -7.35
C ALA A 521 -21.63 -0.51 -7.38
N SER A 522 -20.37 -0.16 -7.63
CA SER A 522 -19.93 1.22 -7.83
C SER A 522 -20.46 1.85 -9.11
N ASN A 523 -21.04 1.05 -10.00
CA ASN A 523 -21.76 1.46 -11.19
C ASN A 523 -22.94 0.52 -11.40
N PRO A 524 -24.19 1.04 -11.58
CA PRO A 524 -25.39 0.23 -11.72
C PRO A 524 -25.34 -0.79 -12.87
N ASP A 525 -24.63 -0.49 -13.96
CA ASP A 525 -24.56 -1.38 -15.13
C ASP A 525 -23.95 -2.74 -14.80
N SER A 526 -23.03 -2.81 -13.82
CA SER A 526 -22.42 -4.07 -13.41
C SER A 526 -23.46 -5.05 -12.84
N LEU A 527 -24.57 -4.57 -12.23
CA LEU A 527 -25.59 -5.45 -11.67
C LEU A 527 -26.41 -6.18 -12.72
N TYR A 528 -26.64 -5.59 -13.89
CA TYR A 528 -27.34 -6.27 -14.97
C TYR A 528 -26.57 -7.53 -15.40
N LYS A 529 -25.24 -7.41 -15.50
CA LYS A 529 -24.39 -8.54 -15.85
C LYS A 529 -24.32 -9.59 -14.74
N VAL A 530 -24.29 -9.16 -13.49
CA VAL A 530 -24.38 -10.06 -12.34
C VAL A 530 -25.67 -10.87 -12.36
N ILE A 531 -26.83 -10.22 -12.63
CA ILE A 531 -28.12 -10.88 -12.71
C ILE A 531 -28.19 -11.83 -13.93
N GLU A 532 -27.70 -11.40 -15.09
CA GLU A 532 -27.58 -12.25 -16.28
C GLU A 532 -26.78 -13.52 -15.96
N ASN A 533 -25.62 -13.38 -15.35
CA ASN A 533 -24.78 -14.52 -14.99
C ASN A 533 -25.44 -15.41 -13.92
N ALA A 534 -26.16 -14.82 -12.96
CA ALA A 534 -26.84 -15.57 -11.91
C ALA A 534 -28.02 -16.39 -12.41
N THR A 535 -28.68 -15.96 -13.50
CA THR A 535 -29.80 -16.63 -14.14
C THR A 535 -29.39 -17.62 -15.21
N ASN A 536 -28.20 -17.47 -15.81
CA ASN A 536 -27.70 -18.33 -16.87
C ASN A 536 -26.75 -19.41 -16.31
N GLU A 537 -27.30 -20.60 -16.03
CA GLU A 537 -26.53 -21.72 -15.48
C GLU A 537 -25.35 -22.15 -16.35
N SER A 538 -25.40 -21.90 -17.68
CA SER A 538 -24.36 -22.37 -18.61
C SER A 538 -23.01 -21.65 -18.45
N ILE A 539 -23.00 -20.44 -17.86
CA ILE A 539 -21.78 -19.64 -17.67
C ILE A 539 -21.37 -19.53 -16.19
N GLN A 540 -22.13 -20.15 -15.29
CA GLN A 540 -21.79 -20.14 -13.87
C GLN A 540 -20.47 -20.86 -13.61
N GLY A 541 -19.62 -20.23 -12.80
CA GLY A 541 -18.28 -20.74 -12.46
C GLY A 541 -17.24 -20.56 -13.56
N ASP A 542 -17.53 -19.85 -14.64
CA ASP A 542 -16.57 -19.67 -15.74
C ASP A 542 -15.35 -18.85 -15.32
N PHE A 543 -15.47 -17.97 -14.31
CA PHE A 543 -14.29 -17.32 -13.75
C PHE A 543 -13.28 -18.34 -13.20
N GLU A 544 -13.72 -19.26 -12.35
CA GLU A 544 -12.88 -20.27 -11.71
C GLU A 544 -12.36 -21.34 -12.71
N LYS A 545 -13.01 -21.50 -13.88
CA LYS A 545 -12.57 -22.45 -14.93
C LYS A 545 -11.40 -21.94 -15.77
N GLN A 546 -11.07 -20.66 -15.70
CA GLN A 546 -9.97 -20.09 -16.49
C GLN A 546 -8.62 -20.68 -16.06
N GLU A 547 -7.75 -21.01 -17.03
CA GLU A 547 -6.43 -21.61 -16.77
C GLU A 547 -5.57 -20.77 -15.83
N SER A 548 -5.58 -19.45 -16.01
CA SER A 548 -4.86 -18.52 -15.14
C SER A 548 -5.36 -18.58 -13.71
N VAL A 549 -6.69 -18.57 -13.50
CA VAL A 549 -7.31 -18.69 -12.17
C VAL A 549 -6.97 -20.03 -11.53
N GLN A 550 -7.09 -21.13 -12.26
CA GLN A 550 -6.73 -22.46 -11.76
C GLN A 550 -5.26 -22.57 -11.39
N SER A 551 -4.37 -21.93 -12.16
CA SER A 551 -2.94 -21.90 -11.84
C SER A 551 -2.67 -21.13 -10.53
N ILE A 552 -3.36 -20.00 -10.31
CA ILE A 552 -3.30 -19.26 -9.03
C ILE A 552 -3.83 -20.13 -7.89
N ARG A 553 -5.01 -20.75 -8.06
CA ARG A 553 -5.62 -21.62 -7.03
C ARG A 553 -4.74 -22.81 -6.66
N ALA A 554 -4.09 -23.42 -7.65
CA ALA A 554 -3.15 -24.52 -7.42
C ALA A 554 -1.94 -24.06 -6.58
N MET A 555 -1.41 -22.86 -6.84
CA MET A 555 -0.32 -22.31 -6.05
C MET A 555 -0.80 -21.92 -4.63
N GLN A 556 -1.97 -21.30 -4.49
CA GLN A 556 -2.57 -21.02 -3.18
C GLN A 556 -2.73 -22.31 -2.37
N ALA A 557 -3.21 -23.40 -2.98
CA ALA A 557 -3.34 -24.70 -2.31
C ALA A 557 -2.00 -25.31 -1.90
N LYS A 558 -0.92 -25.08 -2.69
CA LYS A 558 0.44 -25.52 -2.35
C LYS A 558 1.00 -24.77 -1.12
N LEU A 559 0.66 -23.48 -0.99
CA LEU A 559 1.14 -22.59 0.09
C LEU A 559 0.24 -22.63 1.33
N LEU A 560 -0.98 -23.16 1.21
CA LEU A 560 -1.95 -23.18 2.28
C LEU A 560 -1.59 -24.20 3.36
N SER A 561 -1.60 -23.78 4.62
CA SER A 561 -1.52 -24.67 5.77
C SER A 561 -2.88 -25.33 6.09
N ALA A 562 -2.88 -26.32 7.00
CA ALA A 562 -4.09 -26.99 7.44
C ALA A 562 -5.11 -26.06 8.14
N ASP A 563 -4.65 -24.90 8.62
CA ASP A 563 -5.49 -23.96 9.39
C ASP A 563 -6.41 -23.09 8.50
N GLY A 564 -6.30 -23.23 7.18
CA GLY A 564 -7.09 -22.45 6.23
C GLY A 564 -6.56 -21.03 6.00
N MET A 565 -7.44 -20.15 5.48
CA MET A 565 -7.12 -18.77 5.13
C MET A 565 -8.21 -17.80 5.59
N SER A 566 -7.84 -16.62 6.03
CA SER A 566 -8.76 -15.51 6.35
C SER A 566 -8.94 -14.55 5.18
N PHE A 567 -8.00 -14.57 4.22
CA PHE A 567 -8.03 -13.73 3.02
C PHE A 567 -7.43 -14.47 1.82
N THR A 568 -7.97 -14.21 0.63
CA THR A 568 -7.44 -14.69 -0.65
C THR A 568 -7.57 -13.63 -1.73
N GLU A 569 -6.63 -13.61 -2.66
CA GLU A 569 -6.70 -12.78 -3.87
C GLU A 569 -6.34 -13.61 -5.09
N VAL A 570 -7.13 -13.42 -6.15
CA VAL A 570 -6.87 -13.86 -7.51
C VAL A 570 -6.84 -12.61 -8.37
N ASP A 571 -5.71 -12.32 -8.99
CA ASP A 571 -5.54 -11.14 -9.82
C ASP A 571 -4.96 -11.52 -11.19
N LEU A 572 -5.72 -11.25 -12.23
CA LEU A 572 -5.34 -11.39 -13.62
C LEU A 572 -4.65 -10.10 -14.05
N ALA A 573 -3.34 -10.00 -13.76
CA ALA A 573 -2.57 -8.77 -13.91
C ALA A 573 -2.51 -8.24 -15.35
N ASP A 574 -2.68 -9.13 -16.34
CA ASP A 574 -2.85 -8.77 -17.75
C ASP A 574 -4.11 -7.92 -18.03
N ARG A 575 -5.07 -7.89 -17.08
CA ARG A 575 -6.29 -7.07 -17.13
C ARG A 575 -6.27 -5.96 -16.07
N SER A 576 -5.93 -6.32 -14.83
CA SER A 576 -6.01 -5.39 -13.69
C SER A 576 -5.00 -4.24 -13.76
N ALA A 577 -3.85 -4.45 -14.41
CA ALA A 577 -2.82 -3.44 -14.55
C ALA A 577 -3.10 -2.43 -15.68
N GLU A 578 -3.97 -2.77 -16.63
CA GLU A 578 -4.22 -1.99 -17.84
C GLU A 578 -4.62 -0.55 -17.54
N MET A 579 -5.64 -0.38 -16.70
CA MET A 579 -6.13 0.97 -16.39
C MET A 579 -5.04 1.85 -15.78
N GLN A 580 -4.32 1.35 -14.77
CA GLN A 580 -3.27 2.14 -14.11
C GLN A 580 -2.13 2.46 -15.07
N TYR A 581 -1.76 1.50 -15.89
CA TYR A 581 -0.70 1.68 -16.89
C TYR A 581 -1.10 2.73 -17.93
N GLU A 582 -2.30 2.63 -18.51
CA GLU A 582 -2.77 3.56 -19.53
C GLU A 582 -3.04 4.97 -18.98
N LEU A 583 -3.63 5.10 -17.78
CA LEU A 583 -3.77 6.41 -17.11
C LEU A 583 -2.40 7.03 -16.82
N PHE A 584 -1.43 6.21 -16.39
CA PHE A 584 -0.06 6.66 -16.19
C PHE A 584 0.58 7.11 -17.51
N ARG A 585 0.40 6.34 -18.59
CA ARG A 585 0.88 6.67 -19.94
C ARG A 585 0.25 7.96 -20.46
N GLN A 586 -1.02 8.22 -20.18
CA GLN A 586 -1.74 9.44 -20.55
C GLN A 586 -1.42 10.65 -19.64
N GLY A 587 -0.70 10.48 -18.56
CA GLY A 587 -0.35 11.56 -17.64
C GLY A 587 -1.47 11.93 -16.66
N ILE A 588 -2.54 11.14 -16.58
CA ILE A 588 -3.77 11.40 -15.79
C ILE A 588 -4.00 10.39 -14.67
N LEU A 589 -3.00 9.60 -14.29
CA LEU A 589 -3.13 8.63 -13.18
C LEU A 589 -3.66 9.24 -11.87
N PRO A 590 -3.29 10.48 -11.46
CA PRO A 590 -3.85 11.09 -10.25
C PRO A 590 -5.37 11.31 -10.31
N GLN A 591 -5.96 11.34 -11.50
CA GLN A 591 -7.40 11.54 -11.72
C GLN A 591 -8.23 10.24 -11.61
N SER A 592 -7.58 9.11 -11.33
CA SER A 592 -8.27 7.82 -11.17
C SER A 592 -9.40 7.92 -10.14
N ARG A 593 -10.61 7.54 -10.53
CA ARG A 593 -11.82 7.54 -9.72
C ARG A 593 -12.21 6.15 -9.23
N SER A 594 -11.25 5.28 -8.96
CA SER A 594 -11.55 4.01 -8.31
C SER A 594 -12.10 4.26 -6.90
N LEU A 595 -13.00 3.38 -6.43
CA LEU A 595 -13.57 3.45 -5.07
C LEU A 595 -12.47 3.65 -4.00
N MET A 596 -11.34 2.94 -4.13
CA MET A 596 -10.22 3.07 -3.21
C MET A 596 -9.49 4.41 -3.32
N ALA A 597 -9.38 4.97 -4.53
CA ALA A 597 -8.80 6.29 -4.73
C ALA A 597 -9.67 7.39 -4.08
N ILE A 598 -10.97 7.27 -4.20
CA ILE A 598 -11.95 8.18 -3.58
C ILE A 598 -11.90 8.10 -2.05
N ILE A 599 -11.87 6.89 -1.49
CA ILE A 599 -11.75 6.69 -0.03
C ILE A 599 -10.40 7.25 0.48
N ALA A 600 -9.31 6.99 -0.25
CA ALA A 600 -7.99 7.53 0.11
C ALA A 600 -7.95 9.06 0.07
N GLU A 601 -8.60 9.68 -0.91
CA GLU A 601 -8.73 11.14 -0.99
C GLU A 601 -9.45 11.70 0.23
N ARG A 602 -10.60 11.15 0.60
CA ARG A 602 -11.40 11.62 1.72
C ARG A 602 -10.73 11.41 3.08
N VAL A 603 -10.12 10.24 3.30
CA VAL A 603 -9.44 9.92 4.57
C VAL A 603 -8.12 10.64 4.74
N PHE A 604 -7.34 10.78 3.65
CA PHE A 604 -5.97 11.32 3.70
C PHE A 604 -5.85 12.71 3.07
N LYS A 605 -6.95 13.31 2.59
CA LYS A 605 -6.97 14.61 1.89
C LYS A 605 -5.87 14.69 0.82
N THR A 606 -5.79 13.65 -0.04
CA THR A 606 -4.84 13.61 -1.14
C THR A 606 -5.27 14.60 -2.22
N ASP A 607 -4.37 15.49 -2.60
CA ASP A 607 -4.63 16.51 -3.63
C ASP A 607 -4.46 15.91 -5.04
N LYS A 608 -5.57 15.71 -5.75
CA LYS A 608 -5.60 15.21 -7.13
C LYS A 608 -5.31 16.29 -8.18
N SER A 609 -5.29 17.56 -7.77
CA SER A 609 -4.97 18.68 -8.68
C SER A 609 -3.49 18.70 -9.05
N LYS A 610 -2.64 17.97 -8.32
CA LYS A 610 -1.22 17.88 -8.63
C LYS A 610 -0.99 17.09 -9.90
N PRO A 611 -0.20 17.64 -10.84
CA PRO A 611 0.12 16.93 -12.07
C PRO A 611 0.89 15.64 -11.75
N GLN A 612 0.73 14.65 -12.63
CA GLN A 612 1.52 13.42 -12.56
C GLN A 612 3.00 13.77 -12.59
N GLU A 613 3.69 13.31 -11.60
CA GLU A 613 5.09 13.69 -11.43
C GLU A 613 6.02 13.00 -12.42
N ILE A 614 5.84 11.71 -12.70
CA ILE A 614 6.62 10.95 -13.68
C ILE A 614 5.83 10.90 -14.97
N GLN A 615 6.40 11.38 -16.07
CA GLN A 615 5.73 11.43 -17.37
C GLN A 615 5.71 10.05 -18.02
N GLY A 616 4.51 9.55 -18.32
CA GLY A 616 4.30 8.24 -18.93
C GLY A 616 4.21 8.24 -20.46
N GLU A 617 4.21 9.40 -21.10
CA GLU A 617 3.91 9.57 -22.53
C GLU A 617 4.76 8.71 -23.49
N LYS A 618 5.99 8.37 -23.07
CA LYS A 618 6.90 7.54 -23.87
C LYS A 618 6.82 6.04 -23.55
N LEU A 619 5.88 5.64 -22.72
CA LEU A 619 5.57 4.23 -22.55
C LEU A 619 4.92 3.66 -23.81
N PRO A 620 5.23 2.43 -24.20
CA PRO A 620 4.49 1.75 -25.25
C PRO A 620 3.01 1.55 -24.83
N PRO A 621 2.07 1.43 -25.78
CA PRO A 621 0.68 1.04 -25.48
C PRO A 621 0.63 -0.26 -24.66
N TYR A 622 -0.31 -0.38 -23.75
CA TYR A 622 -0.44 -1.54 -22.85
C TYR A 622 -0.49 -2.87 -23.61
N GLU A 623 -1.26 -2.93 -24.67
CA GLU A 623 -1.40 -4.12 -25.52
C GLU A 623 -0.07 -4.70 -26.04
N GLN A 624 0.96 -3.87 -26.18
CA GLN A 624 2.28 -4.30 -26.61
C GLN A 624 3.14 -4.90 -25.50
N VAL A 625 2.76 -4.67 -24.24
CA VAL A 625 3.54 -5.08 -23.07
C VAL A 625 2.74 -5.94 -22.08
N LYS A 626 1.45 -6.14 -22.31
CA LYS A 626 0.57 -6.92 -21.40
C LYS A 626 1.07 -8.32 -21.11
N GLU A 627 1.83 -8.91 -22.03
CA GLU A 627 2.42 -10.24 -21.87
C GLU A 627 3.39 -10.37 -20.70
N PHE A 628 3.91 -9.25 -20.19
CA PHE A 628 4.80 -9.21 -19.03
C PHE A 628 4.04 -9.11 -17.69
N PHE A 629 2.73 -8.91 -17.74
CA PHE A 629 1.88 -8.83 -16.56
C PHE A 629 1.23 -10.20 -16.32
N THR A 630 1.95 -11.07 -15.62
CA THR A 630 1.50 -12.43 -15.35
C THR A 630 0.56 -12.50 -14.13
N PRO A 631 -0.30 -13.53 -14.07
CA PRO A 631 -1.26 -13.70 -12.98
C PRO A 631 -0.59 -13.76 -11.61
N ARG A 632 -1.26 -13.22 -10.59
CA ARG A 632 -0.76 -13.17 -9.22
C ARG A 632 -1.83 -13.56 -8.22
N GLY A 633 -1.39 -14.02 -7.05
CA GLY A 633 -2.29 -14.40 -5.99
C GLY A 633 -1.71 -14.09 -4.62
N MET A 634 -2.59 -14.09 -3.62
CA MET A 634 -2.22 -13.93 -2.22
C MET A 634 -3.13 -14.78 -1.34
N ILE A 635 -2.59 -15.24 -0.22
CA ILE A 635 -3.34 -15.79 0.90
C ILE A 635 -2.85 -15.12 2.19
N VAL A 636 -3.77 -14.96 3.14
CA VAL A 636 -3.45 -14.54 4.50
C VAL A 636 -4.07 -15.54 5.47
N ARG A 637 -3.31 -15.88 6.50
CA ARG A 637 -3.75 -16.74 7.59
C ARG A 637 -3.75 -15.95 8.88
N THR A 638 -4.83 -16.03 9.62
CA THR A 638 -4.89 -15.50 10.99
C THR A 638 -4.30 -16.54 11.94
N GLU A 639 -3.31 -16.14 12.69
CA GLU A 639 -2.64 -16.92 13.71
C GLU A 639 -2.86 -16.29 15.09
N LYS A 640 -2.50 -16.97 16.16
CA LYS A 640 -2.72 -16.53 17.53
C LYS A 640 -2.08 -15.16 17.81
N ASP A 641 -0.88 -14.93 17.31
CA ASP A 641 -0.07 -13.73 17.52
C ASP A 641 0.18 -12.91 16.26
N GLY A 642 -0.64 -13.08 15.20
CA GLY A 642 -0.45 -12.29 13.98
C GLY A 642 -1.17 -12.79 12.75
N TRP A 643 -0.69 -12.32 11.60
CA TRP A 643 -1.16 -12.71 10.28
C TRP A 643 0.00 -13.11 9.40
N GLY A 644 -0.01 -14.37 8.95
CA GLY A 644 0.92 -14.89 7.95
C GLY A 644 0.44 -14.53 6.55
N ILE A 645 1.34 -14.07 5.69
CA ILE A 645 1.04 -13.61 4.34
C ILE A 645 1.93 -14.35 3.35
N ASP A 646 1.33 -15.00 2.36
CA ASP A 646 2.01 -15.49 1.18
C ASP A 646 1.41 -14.82 -0.06
N ALA A 647 2.23 -14.07 -0.79
CA ALA A 647 1.85 -13.43 -2.04
C ALA A 647 2.83 -13.81 -3.15
N PHE A 648 2.32 -14.05 -4.34
CA PHE A 648 3.15 -14.54 -5.44
C PHE A 648 2.72 -13.97 -6.79
N ILE A 649 3.68 -13.93 -7.72
CA ILE A 649 3.46 -13.70 -9.14
C ILE A 649 3.89 -14.98 -9.86
N LEU A 650 3.02 -15.52 -10.71
CA LEU A 650 3.34 -16.71 -11.48
C LEU A 650 4.36 -16.39 -12.57
N GLY A 651 5.34 -17.27 -12.75
CA GLY A 651 6.23 -17.23 -13.87
C GLY A 651 5.51 -17.55 -15.19
N LYS A 652 6.05 -17.08 -16.30
CA LYS A 652 5.53 -17.44 -17.63
C LYS A 652 5.85 -18.92 -17.89
N LYS A 653 4.84 -19.74 -18.21
CA LYS A 653 5.07 -21.13 -18.61
C LYS A 653 6.01 -21.17 -19.82
N LYS A 654 7.11 -21.92 -19.72
CA LYS A 654 8.11 -22.10 -20.77
C LYS A 654 7.57 -22.98 -21.91
#